data_9b3b7d7f96a5540f984d28716e5a562c
#
_entry.id   9b3b7d7f96a5540f984d28716e5a562c
#
_cell.length_a   1.000
_cell.length_b   1.000
_cell.length_c   1.000
_cell.angle_alpha   90.00
_cell.angle_beta   90.00
_cell.angle_gamma   90.00
#
_symmetry.space_group_name_H-M   'P 1'
#
loop_
_entity.id
_entity.type
_entity.pdbx_description
1 polymer ?
#
loop_
_entity_poly.entity_id
_entity_poly.type
_entity_poly.pdbx_seq_one_letter_code
_entity_poly.pdbx_strand_id
1 'polypeptide(L)'
;MQLVLLTANVFLLRFSLISILGVYAMLFFGCNVTHPDKSTCVSCHQGLEPASATHPICIDCHGGNSKSEDKEASHRTMLGPKNPSNPKFWEQTCGKCHPYHLQRVRANIMHTNTGMIKNIQKTWEGEDGKLYSTRPAKVFSENGRPLELKGVSQLNHLSGELYRKFCSRCHVGREDNQKYAANHGSGCAACHFPYNDTATYQGDDLTIKGKRPYSANHQLAALPGNVVCLRCHNRSGRMALTYQGLHDGNNCLVPTRNGLPGPRMMSGARNITYITEDIHFARGMGCIDCHTSRDIMGDGYAYENMYHQTEIGCEDCHGTGKNRPEFNEITRENDEAVRESKSYPIKMQPGMKMIITGKGRKYSNVFFESGNIYVLGKRTGKLYQSPVITGTPEHTIAGHERLECYTCHSRAVPQCFGCHTRYDRTKIGKDYIKDQETPGKFSETEDWRTLYPFPLALNQRGRISPVTPGCQTFVTVVDEHGRTIKKEYVTNFKGKNRLRFAPFYSHNTGKTAVGCSECHANPAFLGFGQHVVNGNSIQATMLCEKSKEKPLDGFLKMKNGKVSAFSAIARENSGPLNGSEIKRVLAVNQCLVCHNDPRDPIYQKSLDETMLNVCLNRSGQLNLELSGSRDITKTRLSLPERKKVRLRIKDIPGSTYNVIFDQIMSTRSIEKAFVQKTLGKDDPDFFQKNCESCHVKSCLDCHERNGDALIRPTSKKCLDCHNGYFIGSEFYGRAPREDNLRYQRGKKAKGETFLKMLPDVHARAGMECGDCHSMKSLMAGKKSSKTCVDCHTPDPAVIEHSIGAHQRNLECYACHSAWAAQEYGTFFIRFKDSSNKQYFGLRPWGDQSYIKSGFLKKQDSSPLGINKRGKISPVRPQFIVYFTDIKNNRPVGEENRLLTARWKSFFPHTIGRGTVMCDGCHNNPGRFLLEKEEDRIYRLQKNGMSLVSFWSQEGQTVGNGSFMTPERFKKMASKPSEFKKAYVKKWKRLIKAVEN
;
A
#
# COMPACT_ATOMS: atom_id res chain seq x y z
N MET A 1 -33.57 47.72 38.19
CA MET A 1 -32.50 46.90 38.82
C MET A 1 -33.04 45.94 39.89
N GLN A 2 -34.18 46.18 40.54
CA GLN A 2 -34.77 45.21 41.50
C GLN A 2 -35.55 44.02 40.85
N LEU A 3 -36.03 44.17 39.63
CA LEU A 3 -36.76 43.08 38.94
C LEU A 3 -35.85 41.98 38.33
N VAL A 4 -34.58 42.31 38.07
CA VAL A 4 -33.59 41.35 37.52
C VAL A 4 -33.00 40.50 38.63
N LEU A 5 -32.94 40.96 39.86
CA LEU A 5 -32.43 40.21 41.00
C LEU A 5 -33.45 39.18 41.54
N LEU A 6 -34.76 39.37 41.35
CA LEU A 6 -35.78 38.40 41.74
C LEU A 6 -35.83 37.18 40.76
N THR A 7 -35.65 37.42 39.47
CA THR A 7 -35.63 36.33 38.48
C THR A 7 -34.39 35.47 38.60
N ALA A 8 -33.23 36.01 38.94
CA ALA A 8 -32.00 35.27 39.13
C ALA A 8 -32.06 34.35 40.38
N ASN A 9 -32.70 34.80 41.48
CA ASN A 9 -32.82 33.98 42.68
C ASN A 9 -33.83 32.83 42.52
N VAL A 10 -34.91 33.01 41.76
CA VAL A 10 -35.85 31.91 41.46
C VAL A 10 -35.23 30.86 40.53
N PHE A 11 -34.35 31.30 39.64
CA PHE A 11 -33.62 30.36 38.74
C PHE A 11 -32.56 29.54 39.49
N LEU A 12 -31.82 30.17 40.40
CA LEU A 12 -30.81 29.48 41.24
C LEU A 12 -31.46 28.50 42.25
N LEU A 13 -32.61 28.86 42.85
CA LEU A 13 -33.35 27.94 43.72
C LEU A 13 -33.93 26.75 42.98
N ARG A 14 -34.41 26.94 41.74
CA ARG A 14 -34.88 25.81 40.91
C ARG A 14 -33.73 24.91 40.44
N PHE A 15 -32.56 25.47 40.13
CA PHE A 15 -31.37 24.63 39.78
C PHE A 15 -30.83 23.85 40.99
N SER A 16 -30.82 24.44 42.17
CA SER A 16 -30.42 23.74 43.40
C SER A 16 -31.40 22.63 43.81
N LEU A 17 -32.74 22.84 43.64
CA LEU A 17 -33.71 21.80 43.94
C LEU A 17 -33.67 20.66 42.91
N ILE A 18 -33.43 20.93 41.63
CA ILE A 18 -33.28 19.90 40.59
C ILE A 18 -31.97 19.14 40.78
N SER A 19 -30.87 19.81 41.18
CA SER A 19 -29.59 19.14 41.47
C SER A 19 -29.68 18.28 42.76
N ILE A 20 -30.42 18.73 43.79
CA ILE A 20 -30.63 17.96 45.01
C ILE A 20 -31.56 16.74 44.76
N LEU A 21 -32.64 16.92 43.96
CA LEU A 21 -33.47 15.81 43.54
C LEU A 21 -32.75 14.84 42.59
N GLY A 22 -31.86 15.36 41.71
CA GLY A 22 -30.99 14.51 40.88
C GLY A 22 -29.96 13.69 41.67
N VAL A 23 -29.36 14.28 42.69
CA VAL A 23 -28.43 13.57 43.59
C VAL A 23 -29.17 12.59 44.51
N TYR A 24 -30.41 12.96 45.02
CA TYR A 24 -31.25 12.03 45.76
C TYR A 24 -31.77 10.87 44.88
N ALA A 25 -32.13 11.14 43.62
CA ALA A 25 -32.45 10.07 42.63
C ALA A 25 -31.24 9.21 42.32
N MET A 26 -30.01 9.78 42.19
CA MET A 26 -28.79 8.95 42.04
C MET A 26 -28.40 8.16 43.32
N LEU A 27 -28.77 8.62 44.52
CA LEU A 27 -28.51 7.88 45.73
C LEU A 27 -29.57 6.80 46.02
N PHE A 28 -30.77 6.86 45.46
CA PHE A 28 -31.79 5.83 45.56
C PHE A 28 -31.93 4.93 44.34
N PHE A 29 -31.41 5.35 43.15
CA PHE A 29 -31.17 4.53 41.98
C PHE A 29 -29.68 4.22 41.82
N GLY A 30 -28.96 4.03 42.89
CA GLY A 30 -27.83 3.12 42.88
C GLY A 30 -28.41 1.78 42.46
N CYS A 31 -28.37 1.50 41.15
CA CYS A 31 -28.62 0.16 40.65
C CYS A 31 -27.62 -0.74 41.39
N ASN A 32 -28.04 -1.34 42.49
CA ASN A 32 -27.63 -2.67 42.79
C ASN A 32 -28.08 -3.47 41.56
N VAL A 33 -27.20 -3.65 40.59
CA VAL A 33 -27.28 -4.72 39.62
C VAL A 33 -27.13 -5.98 40.45
N THR A 34 -28.20 -6.34 41.15
CA THR A 34 -28.33 -7.67 41.71
C THR A 34 -28.25 -8.57 40.51
N HIS A 35 -27.17 -9.28 40.37
CA HIS A 35 -27.02 -10.35 39.39
C HIS A 35 -28.29 -11.22 39.56
N PRO A 36 -29.15 -11.29 38.57
CA PRO A 36 -30.37 -12.09 38.72
C PRO A 36 -30.10 -13.59 38.81
N ASP A 37 -28.85 -13.97 38.59
CA ASP A 37 -28.37 -15.34 38.68
C ASP A 37 -28.01 -15.67 40.13
N LYS A 38 -28.93 -16.38 40.81
CA LYS A 38 -28.69 -16.96 42.12
C LYS A 38 -27.76 -18.20 42.09
N SER A 39 -27.01 -18.35 40.99
CA SER A 39 -26.10 -19.48 40.83
C SER A 39 -24.83 -19.32 41.70
N THR A 40 -24.26 -20.43 42.13
CA THR A 40 -22.96 -20.45 42.84
C THR A 40 -21.79 -20.00 41.96
N CYS A 41 -21.99 -19.83 40.64
CA CYS A 41 -20.95 -19.34 39.74
C CYS A 41 -20.40 -17.99 40.16
N VAL A 42 -21.26 -17.01 40.48
CA VAL A 42 -20.86 -15.66 40.90
C VAL A 42 -20.25 -15.60 42.30
N SER A 43 -20.46 -16.62 43.16
CA SER A 43 -19.78 -16.70 44.44
C SER A 43 -18.29 -16.96 44.29
N CYS A 44 -17.88 -17.73 43.26
CA CYS A 44 -16.48 -17.98 42.93
C CYS A 44 -15.92 -16.97 41.93
N HIS A 45 -16.70 -16.52 40.95
CA HIS A 45 -16.32 -15.53 39.92
C HIS A 45 -16.73 -14.11 40.35
N GLN A 46 -16.33 -13.72 41.55
CA GLN A 46 -16.61 -12.39 42.09
C GLN A 46 -15.95 -11.31 41.21
N GLY A 47 -16.72 -10.26 40.88
CA GLY A 47 -16.25 -9.16 40.01
C GLY A 47 -16.30 -9.44 38.52
N LEU A 48 -16.83 -10.60 38.09
CA LEU A 48 -17.07 -10.88 36.67
C LEU A 48 -18.21 -9.97 36.17
N GLU A 49 -17.97 -9.24 35.10
CA GLU A 49 -18.98 -8.38 34.49
C GLU A 49 -20.11 -9.22 33.88
N PRO A 50 -21.39 -8.83 34.03
CA PRO A 50 -22.48 -9.48 33.31
C PRO A 50 -22.28 -9.35 31.81
N ALA A 51 -22.55 -10.39 31.04
CA ALA A 51 -22.37 -10.38 29.59
C ALA A 51 -23.20 -9.27 28.92
N SER A 52 -24.46 -9.14 29.31
CA SER A 52 -25.34 -8.00 29.01
C SER A 52 -26.63 -8.11 29.83
N ALA A 53 -27.43 -7.05 29.87
CA ALA A 53 -28.73 -7.07 30.52
C ALA A 53 -29.70 -8.12 29.92
N THR A 54 -29.53 -8.50 28.65
CA THR A 54 -30.33 -9.49 27.97
C THR A 54 -29.80 -10.91 28.04
N HIS A 55 -28.63 -11.10 28.67
CA HIS A 55 -27.97 -12.41 28.86
C HIS A 55 -27.54 -12.58 30.34
N PRO A 56 -28.48 -12.63 31.25
CA PRO A 56 -28.19 -12.59 32.69
C PRO A 56 -27.75 -13.93 33.28
N ILE A 57 -27.97 -15.04 32.58
CA ILE A 57 -27.81 -16.39 33.13
C ILE A 57 -26.57 -17.07 32.57
N CYS A 58 -25.59 -17.38 33.42
CA CYS A 58 -24.32 -17.96 33.04
C CYS A 58 -24.46 -19.31 32.33
N ILE A 59 -25.32 -20.19 32.86
CA ILE A 59 -25.49 -21.56 32.33
C ILE A 59 -26.12 -21.60 30.94
N ASP A 60 -26.84 -20.58 30.52
CA ASP A 60 -27.42 -20.52 29.17
C ASP A 60 -26.34 -20.53 28.08
N CYS A 61 -25.21 -19.92 28.36
CA CYS A 61 -24.06 -19.89 27.47
C CYS A 61 -23.03 -20.99 27.82
N HIS A 62 -22.69 -21.11 29.09
CA HIS A 62 -21.56 -21.94 29.53
C HIS A 62 -21.96 -23.38 29.90
N GLY A 63 -23.23 -23.69 30.13
CA GLY A 63 -23.61 -24.96 30.75
C GLY A 63 -23.03 -25.04 32.19
N GLY A 64 -22.59 -26.22 32.59
CA GLY A 64 -22.06 -26.45 33.92
C GLY A 64 -23.13 -26.74 34.96
N ASN A 65 -22.73 -26.89 36.22
CA ASN A 65 -23.65 -27.11 37.36
C ASN A 65 -23.62 -25.90 38.30
N SER A 66 -24.63 -25.02 38.15
CA SER A 66 -24.76 -23.80 38.96
C SER A 66 -25.19 -23.99 40.40
N LYS A 67 -25.36 -25.23 40.85
CA LYS A 67 -25.77 -25.58 42.21
C LYS A 67 -24.60 -26.15 43.06
N SER A 68 -23.44 -26.33 42.47
CA SER A 68 -22.26 -26.89 43.18
C SER A 68 -21.21 -25.83 43.44
N GLU A 69 -20.67 -25.79 44.65
CA GLU A 69 -19.52 -24.96 45.05
C GLU A 69 -18.19 -25.70 44.82
N ASP A 70 -18.24 -27.00 44.56
CA ASP A 70 -17.04 -27.74 44.16
C ASP A 70 -16.63 -27.37 42.72
N LYS A 71 -15.36 -27.02 42.60
CA LYS A 71 -14.80 -26.53 41.31
C LYS A 71 -14.90 -27.56 40.19
N GLU A 72 -14.63 -28.82 40.44
CA GLU A 72 -14.63 -29.85 39.43
C GLU A 72 -16.07 -30.22 39.01
N ALA A 73 -16.95 -30.37 40.00
CA ALA A 73 -18.34 -30.69 39.79
C ALA A 73 -19.10 -29.56 39.03
N SER A 74 -18.79 -28.30 39.37
CA SER A 74 -19.41 -27.15 38.72
C SER A 74 -18.95 -26.97 37.25
N HIS A 75 -17.70 -27.33 36.91
CA HIS A 75 -17.14 -27.13 35.58
C HIS A 75 -17.19 -28.35 34.64
N ARG A 76 -17.45 -29.57 35.19
CA ARG A 76 -17.38 -30.84 34.44
C ARG A 76 -18.26 -30.88 33.17
N THR A 77 -19.41 -30.26 33.22
CA THR A 77 -20.39 -30.24 32.09
C THR A 77 -20.41 -28.92 31.35
N MET A 78 -19.38 -28.05 31.52
CA MET A 78 -19.29 -26.77 30.79
C MET A 78 -19.11 -26.97 29.29
N LEU A 79 -19.87 -26.19 28.51
CA LEU A 79 -19.80 -26.10 27.07
C LEU A 79 -18.74 -25.08 26.66
N GLY A 80 -17.62 -25.54 26.10
CA GLY A 80 -16.56 -24.66 25.67
C GLY A 80 -16.10 -23.70 26.78
N PRO A 81 -15.48 -24.21 27.88
CA PRO A 81 -15.30 -23.48 29.14
C PRO A 81 -14.69 -22.09 29.03
N LYS A 82 -13.87 -21.84 28.00
CA LYS A 82 -13.28 -20.51 27.74
C LYS A 82 -13.97 -19.72 26.63
N ASN A 83 -14.72 -20.40 25.77
CA ASN A 83 -15.43 -19.79 24.65
C ASN A 83 -16.64 -20.61 24.24
N PRO A 84 -17.79 -20.41 24.87
CA PRO A 84 -19.03 -21.13 24.53
C PRO A 84 -19.56 -20.82 23.13
N SER A 85 -19.07 -19.75 22.49
CA SER A 85 -19.42 -19.42 21.12
C SER A 85 -18.59 -20.18 20.08
N ASN A 86 -17.73 -21.11 20.49
CA ASN A 86 -17.01 -22.00 19.58
C ASN A 86 -17.99 -22.76 18.69
N PRO A 87 -17.78 -22.84 17.36
CA PRO A 87 -18.68 -23.46 16.41
C PRO A 87 -19.16 -24.88 16.79
N LYS A 88 -18.35 -25.63 17.52
CA LYS A 88 -18.69 -26.95 18.04
C LYS A 88 -19.92 -26.95 18.95
N PHE A 89 -20.16 -25.85 19.66
CA PHE A 89 -21.21 -25.75 20.69
C PHE A 89 -22.38 -24.85 20.26
N TRP A 90 -22.39 -24.32 19.06
CA TRP A 90 -23.33 -23.30 18.61
C TRP A 90 -24.82 -23.69 18.81
N GLU A 91 -25.16 -24.94 18.55
CA GLU A 91 -26.56 -25.41 18.74
C GLU A 91 -27.01 -25.43 20.21
N GLN A 92 -26.03 -25.66 21.08
CA GLN A 92 -26.27 -25.78 22.53
C GLN A 92 -26.12 -24.45 23.26
N THR A 93 -25.63 -23.43 22.60
CA THR A 93 -25.33 -22.11 23.18
C THR A 93 -26.07 -21.00 22.43
N CYS A 94 -25.40 -20.18 21.66
CA CYS A 94 -25.97 -19.04 20.94
C CYS A 94 -27.16 -19.43 20.05
N GLY A 95 -27.10 -20.61 19.43
CA GLY A 95 -28.12 -21.11 18.51
C GLY A 95 -29.49 -21.38 19.15
N LYS A 96 -29.58 -21.68 20.46
CA LYS A 96 -30.83 -21.83 21.16
C LYS A 96 -31.73 -20.59 21.02
N CYS A 97 -31.15 -19.40 21.12
CA CYS A 97 -31.87 -18.13 21.08
C CYS A 97 -31.72 -17.41 19.73
N HIS A 98 -30.65 -17.69 19.00
CA HIS A 98 -30.33 -17.04 17.73
C HIS A 98 -30.25 -18.00 16.53
N PRO A 99 -31.23 -18.91 16.29
CA PRO A 99 -31.17 -19.89 15.20
C PRO A 99 -31.09 -19.22 13.82
N TYR A 100 -31.77 -18.11 13.63
CA TYR A 100 -31.75 -17.34 12.39
C TYR A 100 -30.34 -16.80 12.06
N HIS A 101 -29.66 -16.24 13.04
CA HIS A 101 -28.27 -15.75 12.84
C HIS A 101 -27.31 -16.91 12.63
N LEU A 102 -27.48 -18.00 13.33
CA LEU A 102 -26.65 -19.18 13.19
C LEU A 102 -26.72 -19.79 11.78
N GLN A 103 -27.90 -19.88 11.20
CA GLN A 103 -28.12 -20.35 9.83
C GLN A 103 -27.36 -19.46 8.83
N ARG A 104 -27.43 -18.14 8.99
CA ARG A 104 -26.76 -17.18 8.12
C ARG A 104 -25.24 -17.29 8.22
N VAL A 105 -24.70 -17.29 9.44
CA VAL A 105 -23.25 -17.36 9.68
C VAL A 105 -22.66 -18.66 9.14
N ARG A 106 -23.37 -19.77 9.18
CA ARG A 106 -22.89 -21.06 8.65
C ARG A 106 -22.62 -21.03 7.15
N ALA A 107 -23.41 -20.32 6.38
CA ALA A 107 -23.23 -20.15 4.95
C ALA A 107 -22.23 -19.05 4.59
N ASN A 108 -21.97 -18.14 5.51
CA ASN A 108 -21.14 -16.95 5.32
C ASN A 108 -19.73 -17.30 4.88
N ILE A 109 -19.19 -16.53 3.92
CA ILE A 109 -17.85 -16.71 3.39
C ILE A 109 -16.73 -16.52 4.45
N MET A 110 -16.96 -15.71 5.50
CA MET A 110 -16.02 -15.57 6.62
C MET A 110 -15.96 -16.81 7.52
N HIS A 111 -17.02 -17.63 7.52
CA HIS A 111 -17.06 -18.91 8.21
C HIS A 111 -16.59 -20.05 7.30
N THR A 112 -17.08 -20.13 6.07
CA THR A 112 -16.75 -21.20 5.13
C THR A 112 -15.36 -21.07 4.52
N ASN A 113 -14.90 -19.83 4.31
CA ASN A 113 -13.65 -19.49 3.61
C ASN A 113 -13.50 -20.07 2.19
N THR A 114 -14.60 -20.44 1.55
CA THR A 114 -14.64 -21.03 0.22
C THR A 114 -13.81 -20.25 -0.79
N GLY A 115 -13.98 -18.92 -0.84
CA GLY A 115 -13.25 -18.05 -1.75
C GLY A 115 -11.74 -18.02 -1.50
N MET A 116 -11.29 -18.08 -0.24
CA MET A 116 -9.88 -18.14 0.12
C MET A 116 -9.27 -19.48 -0.32
N ILE A 117 -9.92 -20.58 0.00
CA ILE A 117 -9.46 -21.94 -0.34
C ILE A 117 -9.37 -22.08 -1.86
N LYS A 118 -10.43 -21.70 -2.60
CA LYS A 118 -10.45 -21.73 -4.07
C LYS A 118 -9.33 -20.89 -4.70
N ASN A 119 -9.07 -19.70 -4.18
CA ASN A 119 -7.96 -18.86 -4.68
C ASN A 119 -6.58 -19.47 -4.42
N ILE A 120 -6.39 -20.13 -3.27
CA ILE A 120 -5.14 -20.81 -2.96
C ILE A 120 -4.95 -21.99 -3.92
N GLN A 121 -5.98 -22.83 -4.15
CA GLN A 121 -5.94 -23.91 -5.12
C GLN A 121 -5.55 -23.38 -6.52
N LYS A 122 -6.31 -22.39 -7.02
CA LYS A 122 -6.03 -21.74 -8.31
C LYS A 122 -4.58 -21.23 -8.43
N THR A 123 -4.02 -20.75 -7.33
CA THR A 123 -2.68 -20.16 -7.32
C THR A 123 -1.59 -21.25 -7.28
N TRP A 124 -1.81 -22.34 -6.58
CA TRP A 124 -0.77 -23.31 -6.28
C TRP A 124 -0.80 -24.55 -7.17
N GLU A 125 -1.98 -25.08 -7.48
CA GLU A 125 -2.07 -26.42 -8.08
C GLU A 125 -3.12 -26.56 -9.19
N GLY A 126 -4.03 -25.62 -9.31
CA GLY A 126 -5.19 -25.68 -10.19
C GLY A 126 -6.46 -26.07 -9.44
N GLU A 127 -7.58 -26.04 -10.16
CA GLU A 127 -8.89 -26.41 -9.62
C GLU A 127 -9.22 -27.85 -9.94
N ASP A 128 -9.81 -28.55 -9.00
CA ASP A 128 -10.35 -29.91 -9.17
C ASP A 128 -11.87 -29.92 -9.39
N GLY A 129 -12.47 -28.74 -9.61
CA GLY A 129 -13.90 -28.57 -9.82
C GLY A 129 -14.77 -28.70 -8.56
N LYS A 130 -14.16 -28.96 -7.40
CA LYS A 130 -14.88 -29.10 -6.12
C LYS A 130 -14.75 -27.82 -5.30
N LEU A 131 -15.80 -27.55 -4.51
CA LEU A 131 -15.80 -26.46 -3.56
C LEU A 131 -15.42 -26.98 -2.18
N TYR A 132 -14.46 -26.30 -1.58
CA TYR A 132 -14.00 -26.61 -0.24
C TYR A 132 -14.33 -25.48 0.72
N SER A 133 -14.68 -25.86 1.92
CA SER A 133 -14.85 -24.96 3.06
C SER A 133 -14.00 -25.43 4.22
N THR A 134 -13.95 -24.67 5.27
CA THR A 134 -13.26 -25.03 6.51
C THR A 134 -13.70 -26.40 7.01
N ARG A 135 -15.00 -26.69 6.93
CA ARG A 135 -15.62 -27.96 7.30
C ARG A 135 -16.68 -28.35 6.27
N PRO A 136 -17.02 -29.65 6.16
CA PRO A 136 -18.11 -30.08 5.29
C PRO A 136 -19.40 -29.35 5.67
N ALA A 137 -20.14 -28.89 4.68
CA ALA A 137 -21.42 -28.22 4.90
C ALA A 137 -22.36 -28.42 3.74
N LYS A 138 -23.67 -28.54 4.06
CA LYS A 138 -24.75 -28.46 3.08
C LYS A 138 -25.35 -27.06 3.20
N VAL A 139 -25.30 -26.30 2.15
CA VAL A 139 -25.74 -24.89 2.08
C VAL A 139 -26.47 -24.64 0.77
N PHE A 140 -27.01 -23.47 0.59
CA PHE A 140 -27.59 -23.04 -0.68
C PHE A 140 -26.66 -22.07 -1.39
N SER A 141 -26.56 -22.18 -2.71
CA SER A 141 -25.88 -21.19 -3.55
C SER A 141 -26.72 -19.93 -3.68
N GLU A 142 -26.14 -18.88 -4.22
CA GLU A 142 -26.80 -17.60 -4.54
C GLU A 142 -28.12 -17.78 -5.32
N ASN A 143 -28.16 -18.77 -6.19
CA ASN A 143 -29.36 -19.10 -6.99
C ASN A 143 -30.35 -20.09 -6.27
N GLY A 144 -30.19 -20.26 -4.96
CA GLY A 144 -31.05 -21.15 -4.16
C GLY A 144 -30.85 -22.65 -4.42
N ARG A 145 -29.84 -23.07 -5.19
CA ARG A 145 -29.55 -24.48 -5.45
C ARG A 145 -28.78 -25.09 -4.28
N PRO A 146 -29.15 -26.34 -3.87
CA PRO A 146 -28.38 -27.06 -2.88
C PRO A 146 -26.90 -27.21 -3.30
N LEU A 147 -26.01 -26.96 -2.38
CA LEU A 147 -24.57 -26.97 -2.60
C LEU A 147 -23.88 -27.75 -1.47
N GLU A 148 -23.08 -28.74 -1.83
CA GLU A 148 -22.26 -29.48 -0.89
C GLU A 148 -20.82 -28.92 -0.90
N LEU A 149 -20.39 -28.46 0.25
CA LEU A 149 -19.02 -28.01 0.48
C LEU A 149 -18.21 -29.12 1.15
N LYS A 150 -17.09 -29.49 0.55
CA LYS A 150 -16.17 -30.48 1.15
C LYS A 150 -15.29 -29.83 2.20
N GLY A 151 -14.93 -30.57 3.24
CA GLY A 151 -13.99 -30.07 4.25
C GLY A 151 -12.57 -29.95 3.69
N VAL A 152 -11.87 -28.87 4.00
CA VAL A 152 -10.49 -28.63 3.56
C VAL A 152 -9.49 -29.69 4.06
N SER A 153 -9.85 -30.48 5.09
CA SER A 153 -9.07 -31.65 5.54
C SER A 153 -8.97 -32.75 4.46
N GLN A 154 -9.95 -32.78 3.54
CA GLN A 154 -9.97 -33.70 2.40
C GLN A 154 -9.13 -33.21 1.20
N LEU A 155 -8.63 -31.97 1.26
CA LEU A 155 -7.75 -31.42 0.25
C LEU A 155 -6.30 -31.79 0.56
N ASN A 156 -5.84 -32.93 0.02
CA ASN A 156 -4.53 -33.53 0.29
C ASN A 156 -3.39 -32.93 -0.57
N HIS A 157 -3.49 -31.67 -0.92
CA HIS A 157 -2.50 -30.95 -1.70
C HIS A 157 -1.80 -29.89 -0.87
N LEU A 158 -0.70 -29.34 -1.39
CA LEU A 158 0.08 -28.30 -0.72
C LEU A 158 -0.75 -27.04 -0.45
N SER A 159 -1.74 -26.77 -1.31
CA SER A 159 -2.73 -25.70 -1.12
C SER A 159 -3.58 -25.90 0.13
N GLY A 160 -4.03 -27.13 0.40
CA GLY A 160 -4.75 -27.49 1.61
C GLY A 160 -3.89 -27.34 2.87
N GLU A 161 -2.64 -27.79 2.80
CA GLU A 161 -1.66 -27.61 3.88
C GLU A 161 -1.42 -26.11 4.18
N LEU A 162 -1.25 -25.29 3.14
CA LEU A 162 -1.09 -23.84 3.30
C LEU A 162 -2.29 -23.21 3.99
N TYR A 163 -3.50 -23.58 3.55
CA TYR A 163 -4.71 -23.06 4.19
C TYR A 163 -4.77 -23.45 5.66
N ARG A 164 -4.63 -24.74 5.96
CA ARG A 164 -4.77 -25.25 7.34
C ARG A 164 -3.71 -24.71 8.29
N LYS A 165 -2.44 -24.57 7.82
CA LYS A 165 -1.30 -24.23 8.68
C LYS A 165 -0.94 -22.73 8.67
N PHE A 166 -1.46 -21.97 7.73
CA PHE A 166 -1.07 -20.57 7.59
C PHE A 166 -2.25 -19.61 7.52
N CYS A 167 -3.24 -19.89 6.66
CA CYS A 167 -4.32 -18.94 6.38
C CYS A 167 -5.48 -19.05 7.38
N SER A 168 -5.79 -20.25 7.84
CA SER A 168 -6.98 -20.53 8.66
C SER A 168 -6.95 -19.98 10.09
N ARG A 169 -5.82 -19.51 10.57
CA ARG A 169 -5.67 -18.97 11.94
C ARG A 169 -6.57 -17.79 12.29
N CYS A 170 -7.09 -17.07 11.27
CA CYS A 170 -7.89 -15.86 11.45
C CYS A 170 -9.39 -16.07 11.18
N HIS A 171 -9.85 -17.26 10.81
CA HIS A 171 -11.24 -17.42 10.44
C HIS A 171 -12.16 -17.67 11.65
N VAL A 172 -13.44 -17.27 11.51
CA VAL A 172 -14.44 -17.29 12.56
C VAL A 172 -14.85 -18.73 12.95
N GLY A 173 -14.83 -19.64 11.99
CA GLY A 173 -15.27 -21.03 12.16
C GLY A 173 -14.25 -21.98 12.80
N ARG A 174 -13.24 -21.49 13.48
CA ARG A 174 -12.26 -22.32 14.20
C ARG A 174 -12.91 -23.01 15.41
N GLU A 175 -12.61 -24.29 15.59
CA GLU A 175 -13.04 -25.11 16.72
C GLU A 175 -11.88 -25.54 17.64
N ASP A 176 -10.77 -24.81 17.65
CA ASP A 176 -9.64 -25.14 18.47
C ASP A 176 -9.94 -25.06 19.99
N ASN A 177 -9.15 -25.77 20.77
CA ASN A 177 -9.25 -25.76 22.24
C ASN A 177 -8.61 -24.52 22.89
N GLN A 178 -8.32 -23.49 22.10
CA GLN A 178 -7.76 -22.20 22.50
C GLN A 178 -6.32 -22.23 23.01
N LYS A 179 -5.65 -23.37 23.11
CA LYS A 179 -4.23 -23.44 23.46
C LYS A 179 -3.37 -22.51 22.57
N TYR A 180 -3.78 -22.35 21.32
CA TYR A 180 -3.09 -21.57 20.31
C TYR A 180 -3.95 -20.37 19.84
N ALA A 181 -4.84 -19.88 20.69
CA ALA A 181 -5.73 -18.78 20.33
C ALA A 181 -4.93 -17.61 19.76
N ALA A 182 -5.35 -17.13 18.63
CA ALA A 182 -5.02 -15.81 18.19
C ALA A 182 -5.58 -14.79 19.21
N ASN A 183 -5.20 -13.52 19.10
CA ASN A 183 -5.69 -12.51 20.04
C ASN A 183 -7.18 -12.15 19.75
N HIS A 184 -8.00 -13.15 19.51
CA HIS A 184 -9.45 -13.07 19.32
C HIS A 184 -10.11 -14.41 19.62
N GLY A 185 -11.40 -14.41 19.94
CA GLY A 185 -12.23 -15.61 20.05
C GLY A 185 -12.50 -16.28 18.71
N SER A 186 -13.13 -17.44 18.74
CA SER A 186 -13.74 -18.10 17.59
C SER A 186 -15.26 -18.00 17.68
N GLY A 187 -15.96 -18.26 16.57
CA GLY A 187 -17.41 -18.15 16.52
C GLY A 187 -17.87 -16.70 16.73
N CYS A 188 -19.01 -16.56 17.39
CA CYS A 188 -19.65 -15.27 17.67
C CYS A 188 -18.78 -14.35 18.52
N ALA A 189 -18.02 -14.90 19.46
CA ALA A 189 -17.11 -14.13 20.33
C ALA A 189 -15.97 -13.46 19.56
N ALA A 190 -15.64 -13.92 18.37
CA ALA A 190 -14.63 -13.26 17.53
C ALA A 190 -15.01 -11.80 17.20
N CYS A 191 -16.32 -11.51 17.13
CA CYS A 191 -16.86 -10.19 16.80
C CYS A 191 -17.57 -9.53 18.00
N HIS A 192 -18.25 -10.28 18.81
CA HIS A 192 -19.14 -9.76 19.84
C HIS A 192 -18.50 -9.61 21.24
N PHE A 193 -17.29 -10.14 21.46
CA PHE A 193 -16.52 -9.89 22.68
C PHE A 193 -15.23 -9.11 22.37
N PRO A 194 -14.87 -8.11 23.20
CA PRO A 194 -13.68 -7.29 22.95
C PRO A 194 -12.41 -8.01 23.42
N TYR A 195 -11.53 -8.32 22.49
CA TYR A 195 -10.19 -8.85 22.80
C TYR A 195 -9.15 -7.73 22.69
N ASN A 196 -8.25 -7.65 23.68
CA ASN A 196 -7.07 -6.81 23.60
C ASN A 196 -5.93 -7.49 22.83
N ASP A 197 -4.79 -6.83 22.68
CA ASP A 197 -3.66 -7.32 21.88
C ASP A 197 -3.02 -8.58 22.44
N THR A 198 -3.21 -8.86 23.72
CA THR A 198 -2.63 -10.00 24.42
C THR A 198 -3.64 -11.11 24.68
N ALA A 199 -4.92 -10.90 24.35
CA ALA A 199 -6.04 -11.79 24.69
C ALA A 199 -6.07 -12.09 26.20
N THR A 200 -5.85 -11.07 27.02
CA THR A 200 -5.76 -11.15 28.48
C THR A 200 -6.96 -10.47 29.10
N TYR A 201 -7.62 -11.15 30.05
CA TYR A 201 -8.73 -10.57 30.78
C TYR A 201 -8.23 -9.44 31.69
N GLN A 202 -8.91 -8.31 31.69
CA GLN A 202 -8.56 -7.08 32.40
C GLN A 202 -9.60 -6.65 33.44
N GLY A 203 -10.73 -7.36 33.52
CA GLY A 203 -11.80 -7.09 34.48
C GLY A 203 -11.43 -7.51 35.91
N ASP A 204 -12.42 -7.55 36.77
CA ASP A 204 -12.18 -7.70 38.22
C ASP A 204 -12.31 -9.12 38.76
N ASP A 205 -12.73 -10.11 37.95
CA ASP A 205 -12.72 -11.50 38.40
C ASP A 205 -11.29 -12.01 38.60
N LEU A 206 -10.90 -12.18 39.86
CA LEU A 206 -9.54 -12.62 40.26
C LEU A 206 -9.21 -14.04 39.81
N THR A 207 -10.21 -14.88 39.55
CA THR A 207 -10.00 -16.25 39.08
C THR A 207 -9.44 -16.34 37.67
N ILE A 208 -9.68 -15.29 36.83
CA ILE A 208 -9.23 -15.24 35.43
C ILE A 208 -8.43 -13.97 35.11
N LYS A 209 -8.31 -13.01 36.02
CA LYS A 209 -7.54 -11.77 35.85
C LYS A 209 -6.12 -12.06 35.38
N GLY A 210 -5.68 -11.39 34.31
CA GLY A 210 -4.37 -11.60 33.72
C GLY A 210 -4.19 -12.92 32.98
N LYS A 211 -5.16 -13.83 32.98
CA LYS A 211 -5.07 -15.12 32.27
C LYS A 211 -5.38 -14.98 30.77
N ARG A 212 -4.86 -15.92 30.01
CA ARG A 212 -5.04 -16.07 28.55
C ARG A 212 -5.57 -17.47 28.21
N PRO A 213 -6.26 -17.64 27.06
CA PRO A 213 -6.84 -16.61 26.21
C PRO A 213 -8.25 -16.24 26.69
N TYR A 214 -8.47 -14.96 26.95
CA TYR A 214 -9.79 -14.44 27.32
C TYR A 214 -10.05 -13.11 26.59
N SER A 215 -11.34 -12.70 26.50
CA SER A 215 -11.70 -11.34 26.14
C SER A 215 -11.17 -10.33 27.17
N ALA A 216 -11.00 -9.09 26.80
CA ALA A 216 -10.51 -8.05 27.70
C ALA A 216 -11.45 -7.82 28.90
N ASN A 217 -12.74 -7.96 28.66
CA ASN A 217 -13.80 -8.01 29.66
C ASN A 217 -14.88 -9.00 29.23
N HIS A 218 -15.80 -9.34 30.11
CA HIS A 218 -16.89 -10.29 29.86
C HIS A 218 -18.17 -9.59 29.39
N GLN A 219 -18.05 -8.55 28.56
CA GLN A 219 -19.21 -7.79 28.06
C GLN A 219 -19.44 -8.07 26.57
N LEU A 220 -20.66 -8.45 26.25
CA LEU A 220 -21.12 -8.71 24.88
C LEU A 220 -21.47 -7.38 24.19
N ALA A 221 -20.81 -7.09 23.08
CA ALA A 221 -21.09 -5.93 22.27
C ALA A 221 -22.05 -6.30 21.13
N ALA A 222 -23.28 -5.82 21.17
CA ALA A 222 -24.23 -6.03 20.07
C ALA A 222 -23.71 -5.40 18.76
N LEU A 223 -23.03 -4.27 18.85
CA LEU A 223 -22.43 -3.54 17.74
C LEU A 223 -20.90 -3.53 17.86
N PRO A 224 -20.19 -4.39 17.12
CA PRO A 224 -18.74 -4.49 17.21
C PRO A 224 -18.04 -3.21 16.72
N GLY A 225 -16.96 -2.84 17.40
CA GLY A 225 -16.13 -1.69 17.00
C GLY A 225 -15.08 -2.06 15.95
N ASN A 226 -14.48 -1.06 15.32
CA ASN A 226 -13.46 -1.22 14.27
C ASN A 226 -12.27 -2.10 14.71
N VAL A 227 -11.88 -2.04 15.97
CA VAL A 227 -10.77 -2.84 16.52
C VAL A 227 -11.00 -4.33 16.32
N VAL A 228 -12.24 -4.78 16.45
CA VAL A 228 -12.60 -6.19 16.25
C VAL A 228 -12.35 -6.63 14.81
N CYS A 229 -12.74 -5.80 13.84
CA CYS A 229 -12.50 -6.06 12.41
C CYS A 229 -11.00 -6.16 12.11
N LEU A 230 -10.20 -5.26 12.71
CA LEU A 230 -8.75 -5.23 12.54
C LEU A 230 -8.04 -6.48 13.07
N ARG A 231 -8.65 -7.27 13.93
CA ARG A 231 -8.04 -8.52 14.39
C ARG A 231 -7.77 -9.50 13.25
N CYS A 232 -8.58 -9.46 12.19
CA CYS A 232 -8.44 -10.31 11.01
C CYS A 232 -8.09 -9.52 9.75
N HIS A 233 -8.67 -8.32 9.57
CA HIS A 233 -8.48 -7.46 8.40
C HIS A 233 -7.30 -6.48 8.58
N ASN A 234 -6.18 -6.96 9.14
CA ASN A 234 -5.04 -6.13 9.56
C ASN A 234 -3.84 -6.14 8.61
N ARG A 235 -3.94 -6.70 7.42
CA ARG A 235 -2.89 -6.62 6.39
C ARG A 235 -3.23 -5.55 5.37
N SER A 236 -2.24 -4.91 4.80
CA SER A 236 -2.42 -3.84 3.80
C SER A 236 -3.26 -4.27 2.60
N GLY A 237 -3.14 -5.52 2.16
CA GLY A 237 -4.01 -6.08 1.13
C GLY A 237 -5.44 -6.36 1.61
N ARG A 238 -5.78 -6.08 2.85
CA ARG A 238 -7.09 -6.31 3.48
C ARG A 238 -7.70 -5.01 3.99
N MET A 239 -7.87 -4.06 3.16
CA MET A 239 -8.68 -2.84 3.20
C MET A 239 -8.81 -2.10 4.55
N ALA A 240 -9.08 -2.79 5.67
CA ALA A 240 -9.37 -2.14 6.95
C ALA A 240 -8.24 -1.27 7.51
N LEU A 241 -6.97 -1.59 7.20
CA LEU A 241 -5.85 -0.73 7.55
C LEU A 241 -5.88 0.58 6.76
N THR A 242 -6.03 0.48 5.44
CA THR A 242 -6.01 1.67 4.57
C THR A 242 -7.22 2.58 4.82
N TYR A 243 -8.36 2.02 5.25
CA TYR A 243 -9.52 2.78 5.70
C TYR A 243 -9.15 3.72 6.85
N GLN A 244 -8.34 3.25 7.79
CA GLN A 244 -7.88 4.02 8.95
C GLN A 244 -6.58 4.81 8.70
N GLY A 245 -6.14 4.92 7.46
CA GLY A 245 -4.90 5.62 7.15
C GLY A 245 -3.64 4.88 7.59
N LEU A 246 -3.70 3.56 7.70
CA LEU A 246 -2.57 2.71 8.08
C LEU A 246 -2.17 1.82 6.91
N HIS A 247 -0.87 1.60 6.75
CA HIS A 247 -0.32 0.73 5.73
C HIS A 247 0.89 -0.04 6.25
N ASP A 248 1.00 -1.32 5.91
CA ASP A 248 2.22 -2.08 6.21
C ASP A 248 3.41 -1.47 5.47
N GLY A 249 4.45 -1.12 6.22
CA GLY A 249 5.71 -0.63 5.68
C GLY A 249 6.81 -1.66 5.85
N ASN A 250 7.64 -1.84 4.84
CA ASN A 250 8.71 -2.83 4.88
C ASN A 250 9.83 -2.43 5.86
N ASN A 251 10.10 -1.15 5.98
CA ASN A 251 11.14 -0.60 6.86
C ASN A 251 10.77 0.77 7.43
N CYS A 252 9.53 1.15 7.36
CA CYS A 252 9.10 2.37 8.02
C CYS A 252 9.00 2.13 9.50
N LEU A 253 10.07 2.44 10.14
CA LEU A 253 10.16 2.57 11.56
C LEU A 253 9.47 3.86 11.90
N VAL A 254 8.25 3.72 12.35
CA VAL A 254 7.62 4.82 13.05
C VAL A 254 8.09 4.69 14.49
N PRO A 255 9.03 5.53 14.95
CA PRO A 255 9.31 5.60 16.36
C PRO A 255 8.02 6.01 17.01
N THR A 256 7.60 5.21 17.95
CA THR A 256 6.51 5.61 18.80
C THR A 256 7.02 6.65 19.76
N ARG A 257 6.25 7.69 19.94
CA ARG A 257 6.51 8.68 20.99
C ARG A 257 6.62 7.96 22.33
N ASN A 258 7.67 8.23 23.08
CA ASN A 258 7.93 7.67 24.43
C ASN A 258 8.20 6.15 24.49
N GLY A 259 8.69 5.53 23.42
CA GLY A 259 9.02 4.10 23.41
C GLY A 259 7.84 3.15 23.49
N LEU A 260 6.60 3.66 23.42
CA LEU A 260 5.42 2.82 23.35
C LEU A 260 5.33 2.17 21.97
N PRO A 261 5.07 0.87 21.89
CA PRO A 261 4.86 0.22 20.59
C PRO A 261 3.67 0.86 19.88
N GLY A 262 3.82 1.14 18.59
CA GLY A 262 2.71 1.53 17.72
C GLY A 262 1.55 0.53 17.77
N PRO A 263 0.42 0.78 17.12
CA PRO A 263 -0.73 -0.11 17.19
C PRO A 263 -0.30 -1.53 16.84
N ARG A 264 -0.37 -2.43 17.83
CA ARG A 264 -0.02 -3.84 17.66
C ARG A 264 -1.09 -4.52 16.84
N MET A 265 -0.65 -5.11 15.75
CA MET A 265 -1.51 -5.94 14.91
C MET A 265 -1.52 -7.39 15.39
N MET A 266 -2.60 -8.12 15.10
CA MET A 266 -2.78 -9.51 15.49
C MET A 266 -1.64 -10.45 15.11
N SER A 267 -0.97 -10.20 14.01
CA SER A 267 0.11 -11.05 13.50
C SER A 267 1.51 -10.65 14.01
N GLY A 268 1.59 -9.94 15.12
CA GLY A 268 2.84 -9.47 15.72
C GLY A 268 3.14 -8.00 15.40
N ALA A 269 4.21 -7.49 15.99
CA ALA A 269 4.65 -6.13 15.70
C ALA A 269 5.04 -6.01 14.24
N ARG A 270 4.33 -5.17 13.49
CA ARG A 270 4.64 -4.81 12.12
C ARG A 270 4.97 -3.33 12.04
N ASN A 271 5.85 -3.00 11.12
CA ASN A 271 6.11 -1.61 10.80
C ASN A 271 4.90 -1.06 10.05
N ILE A 272 4.40 0.09 10.49
CA ILE A 272 3.25 0.74 9.90
C ILE A 272 3.68 2.11 9.39
N THR A 273 3.26 2.41 8.18
CA THR A 273 3.34 3.75 7.60
C THR A 273 1.96 4.40 7.69
N TYR A 274 1.92 5.67 8.03
CA TYR A 274 0.68 6.44 8.01
C TYR A 274 0.47 7.02 6.62
N ILE A 275 -0.72 6.80 6.11
CA ILE A 275 -1.22 7.39 4.87
C ILE A 275 -2.46 8.22 5.19
N THR A 276 -2.94 8.99 4.24
CA THR A 276 -4.19 9.72 4.44
C THR A 276 -5.33 8.72 4.56
N GLU A 277 -6.10 8.83 5.65
CA GLU A 277 -7.26 7.97 5.89
C GLU A 277 -8.38 8.21 4.86
N ASP A 278 -9.29 7.23 4.79
CA ASP A 278 -10.53 7.35 4.03
C ASP A 278 -11.37 8.53 4.51
N ILE A 279 -12.07 9.20 3.60
CA ILE A 279 -12.89 10.38 3.91
C ILE A 279 -14.02 10.06 4.91
N HIS A 280 -14.58 8.86 4.85
CA HIS A 280 -15.65 8.43 5.76
C HIS A 280 -15.10 8.16 7.15
N PHE A 281 -13.92 7.52 7.26
CA PHE A 281 -13.24 7.32 8.54
C PHE A 281 -12.83 8.65 9.18
N ALA A 282 -12.30 9.59 8.38
CA ALA A 282 -11.94 10.93 8.85
C ALA A 282 -13.12 11.70 9.44
N ARG A 283 -14.36 11.40 9.00
CA ARG A 283 -15.59 11.97 9.55
C ARG A 283 -16.11 11.21 10.77
N GLY A 284 -15.54 10.06 11.11
CA GLY A 284 -15.87 9.24 12.25
C GLY A 284 -16.77 8.03 11.97
N MET A 285 -17.00 7.69 10.70
CA MET A 285 -17.76 6.49 10.34
C MET A 285 -16.95 5.21 10.62
N GLY A 286 -17.60 4.23 11.21
CA GLY A 286 -17.04 2.91 11.47
C GLY A 286 -17.33 1.90 10.36
N CYS A 287 -16.69 0.73 10.42
CA CYS A 287 -16.89 -0.33 9.43
C CYS A 287 -18.36 -0.74 9.31
N ILE A 288 -19.04 -0.91 10.45
CA ILE A 288 -20.43 -1.32 10.49
C ILE A 288 -21.44 -0.25 10.07
N ASP A 289 -21.02 1.02 9.98
CA ASP A 289 -21.91 2.08 9.51
C ASP A 289 -22.20 1.94 8.01
N CYS A 290 -21.28 1.34 7.27
CA CYS A 290 -21.45 0.96 5.86
C CYS A 290 -21.89 -0.52 5.74
N HIS A 291 -21.11 -1.45 6.34
CA HIS A 291 -21.39 -2.88 6.22
C HIS A 291 -22.66 -3.28 6.97
N THR A 292 -23.57 -3.94 6.24
CA THR A 292 -24.81 -4.44 6.79
C THR A 292 -24.60 -5.72 7.62
N SER A 293 -25.60 -6.10 8.39
CA SER A 293 -25.56 -7.37 9.12
C SER A 293 -25.44 -8.57 8.17
N ARG A 294 -25.96 -8.44 6.95
CA ARG A 294 -25.90 -9.47 5.92
C ARG A 294 -24.53 -9.58 5.27
N ASP A 295 -23.84 -8.46 5.07
CA ASP A 295 -22.45 -8.49 4.62
C ASP A 295 -21.56 -9.24 5.62
N ILE A 296 -21.78 -9.01 6.92
CA ILE A 296 -20.91 -9.50 7.99
C ILE A 296 -21.31 -10.89 8.45
N MET A 297 -22.58 -11.14 8.72
CA MET A 297 -23.09 -12.42 9.21
C MET A 297 -23.64 -13.34 8.12
N GLY A 298 -23.71 -12.86 6.87
CA GLY A 298 -24.27 -13.58 5.74
C GLY A 298 -25.78 -13.39 5.59
N ASP A 299 -26.30 -13.82 4.47
CA ASP A 299 -27.73 -13.76 4.11
C ASP A 299 -28.37 -15.15 3.99
N GLY A 300 -27.63 -16.20 4.33
CA GLY A 300 -28.05 -17.59 4.27
C GLY A 300 -27.55 -18.35 3.06
N TYR A 301 -26.93 -17.68 2.11
CA TYR A 301 -26.34 -18.29 0.91
C TYR A 301 -24.83 -18.38 0.99
N ALA A 302 -24.25 -19.38 0.33
CA ALA A 302 -22.82 -19.55 0.22
C ALA A 302 -22.29 -18.88 -1.06
N TYR A 303 -21.23 -18.14 -0.90
CA TYR A 303 -20.56 -17.42 -1.99
C TYR A 303 -19.12 -17.88 -2.15
N GLU A 304 -18.63 -17.89 -3.37
CA GLU A 304 -17.22 -18.13 -3.70
C GLU A 304 -16.35 -16.87 -3.60
N ASN A 305 -16.98 -15.71 -3.54
CA ASN A 305 -16.28 -14.43 -3.54
C ASN A 305 -17.05 -13.45 -2.66
N MET A 306 -16.34 -12.74 -1.79
CA MET A 306 -16.90 -11.69 -0.91
C MET A 306 -17.68 -10.62 -1.68
N TYR A 307 -17.29 -10.33 -2.91
CA TYR A 307 -17.98 -9.40 -3.79
C TYR A 307 -19.46 -9.76 -3.99
N HIS A 308 -19.77 -11.05 -4.13
CA HIS A 308 -21.16 -11.51 -4.30
C HIS A 308 -21.95 -11.48 -2.98
N GLN A 309 -21.29 -11.62 -1.84
CA GLN A 309 -21.94 -11.52 -0.54
C GLN A 309 -22.24 -10.06 -0.17
N THR A 310 -21.31 -9.14 -0.42
CA THR A 310 -21.44 -7.72 -0.09
C THR A 310 -22.57 -7.07 -0.88
N GLU A 311 -23.45 -6.34 -0.19
CA GLU A 311 -24.60 -5.68 -0.78
C GLU A 311 -24.50 -4.16 -0.83
N ILE A 312 -23.48 -3.60 -0.20
CA ILE A 312 -23.26 -2.16 -0.16
C ILE A 312 -22.52 -1.64 -1.41
N GLY A 313 -22.92 -0.46 -1.88
CA GLY A 313 -22.27 0.26 -2.97
C GLY A 313 -22.16 1.76 -2.68
N CYS A 314 -21.19 2.42 -3.32
CA CYS A 314 -21.09 3.89 -3.23
C CYS A 314 -22.36 4.54 -3.80
N GLU A 315 -22.87 3.95 -4.87
CA GLU A 315 -24.03 4.41 -5.62
C GLU A 315 -25.31 4.43 -4.77
N ASP A 316 -25.40 3.54 -3.77
CA ASP A 316 -26.58 3.43 -2.92
C ASP A 316 -26.81 4.71 -2.09
N CYS A 317 -25.73 5.33 -1.58
CA CYS A 317 -25.80 6.55 -0.79
C CYS A 317 -25.57 7.83 -1.60
N HIS A 318 -24.77 7.77 -2.67
CA HIS A 318 -24.37 8.94 -3.45
C HIS A 318 -25.13 9.06 -4.78
N GLY A 319 -25.80 8.02 -5.22
CA GLY A 319 -26.38 7.93 -6.57
C GLY A 319 -25.32 7.71 -7.65
N THR A 320 -25.75 7.84 -8.88
CA THR A 320 -24.90 7.85 -10.06
C THR A 320 -25.01 9.21 -10.74
N GLY A 321 -24.23 9.46 -11.79
CA GLY A 321 -24.40 10.68 -12.60
C GLY A 321 -25.82 10.85 -13.16
N LYS A 322 -26.56 9.75 -13.36
CA LYS A 322 -27.91 9.74 -13.95
C LYS A 322 -29.05 9.56 -12.93
N ASN A 323 -28.83 8.70 -11.94
CA ASN A 323 -29.88 8.27 -11.03
C ASN A 323 -29.57 8.67 -9.59
N ARG A 324 -30.59 9.17 -8.89
CA ARG A 324 -30.52 9.36 -7.45
C ARG A 324 -30.60 8.01 -6.73
N PRO A 325 -30.13 7.91 -5.48
CA PRO A 325 -30.36 6.76 -4.64
C PRO A 325 -31.85 6.43 -4.53
N GLU A 326 -32.16 5.15 -4.55
CA GLU A 326 -33.52 4.64 -4.41
C GLU A 326 -33.83 4.38 -2.95
N PHE A 327 -35.12 4.48 -2.59
CA PHE A 327 -35.59 4.21 -1.24
C PHE A 327 -36.92 3.47 -1.20
N ASN A 328 -37.13 2.74 -0.10
CA ASN A 328 -38.41 2.12 0.24
C ASN A 328 -38.83 2.51 1.64
N GLU A 329 -40.12 2.76 1.83
CA GLU A 329 -40.69 3.09 3.13
C GLU A 329 -40.82 1.87 4.04
N ILE A 330 -40.62 2.04 5.33
CA ILE A 330 -40.95 1.07 6.35
C ILE A 330 -42.44 1.09 6.58
N THR A 331 -43.13 0.03 6.24
CA THR A 331 -44.59 -0.07 6.35
C THR A 331 -45.07 -0.90 7.54
N ARG A 332 -44.20 -1.65 8.23
CA ARG A 332 -44.54 -2.59 9.31
C ARG A 332 -43.53 -2.55 10.44
N GLU A 333 -43.98 -2.72 11.67
CA GLU A 333 -43.16 -2.83 12.88
C GLU A 333 -42.17 -4.00 12.85
N ASN A 334 -42.49 -5.09 12.14
CA ASN A 334 -41.63 -6.24 12.01
C ASN A 334 -40.66 -6.16 10.84
N ASP A 335 -40.50 -4.98 10.20
CA ASP A 335 -39.50 -4.75 9.14
C ASP A 335 -38.12 -5.04 9.67
N GLU A 336 -37.25 -5.55 8.81
CA GLU A 336 -35.86 -5.89 9.18
C GLU A 336 -35.08 -4.68 9.65
N ALA A 337 -35.26 -3.51 9.01
CA ALA A 337 -34.59 -2.27 9.42
C ALA A 337 -34.98 -1.86 10.85
N VAL A 338 -36.26 -2.04 11.24
CA VAL A 338 -36.72 -1.79 12.60
C VAL A 338 -36.06 -2.79 13.57
N ARG A 339 -36.07 -4.07 13.24
CA ARG A 339 -35.48 -5.10 14.11
C ARG A 339 -33.98 -4.91 14.34
N GLU A 340 -33.21 -4.58 13.29
CA GLU A 340 -31.77 -4.36 13.39
C GLU A 340 -31.45 -3.09 14.18
N SER A 341 -32.25 -2.03 14.00
CA SER A 341 -32.01 -0.76 14.69
C SER A 341 -32.31 -0.79 16.18
N LYS A 342 -32.87 -1.88 16.73
CA LYS A 342 -33.16 -1.99 18.18
C LYS A 342 -31.94 -1.74 19.06
N SER A 343 -30.74 -2.06 18.57
CA SER A 343 -29.49 -1.81 19.27
C SER A 343 -28.85 -0.45 18.97
N TYR A 344 -29.44 0.37 18.08
CA TYR A 344 -28.87 1.66 17.70
C TYR A 344 -29.34 2.75 18.67
N PRO A 345 -28.58 3.86 18.81
CA PRO A 345 -29.02 5.00 19.60
C PRO A 345 -30.31 5.63 19.09
N ILE A 346 -30.53 5.66 17.77
CA ILE A 346 -31.76 6.09 17.11
C ILE A 346 -32.38 4.89 16.43
N LYS A 347 -33.69 4.67 16.71
CA LYS A 347 -34.44 3.52 16.18
C LYS A 347 -35.11 3.89 14.87
N MET A 348 -35.11 2.95 13.92
CA MET A 348 -35.93 3.06 12.72
C MET A 348 -37.36 2.67 13.05
N GLN A 349 -38.33 3.28 12.39
CA GLN A 349 -39.76 3.10 12.66
C GLN A 349 -40.57 3.24 11.37
N PRO A 350 -41.83 2.71 11.37
CA PRO A 350 -42.75 2.87 10.24
C PRO A 350 -42.86 4.34 9.80
N GLY A 351 -43.02 4.56 8.51
CA GLY A 351 -43.03 5.88 7.87
C GLY A 351 -41.66 6.39 7.40
N MET A 352 -40.55 5.84 7.92
CA MET A 352 -39.22 6.26 7.47
C MET A 352 -38.90 5.68 6.07
N LYS A 353 -38.31 6.50 5.22
CA LYS A 353 -37.87 6.14 3.86
C LYS A 353 -36.42 5.68 3.89
N MET A 354 -36.19 4.38 3.88
CA MET A 354 -34.87 3.78 3.94
C MET A 354 -34.28 3.63 2.55
N ILE A 355 -33.00 3.99 2.42
CA ILE A 355 -32.23 3.73 1.19
C ILE A 355 -32.12 2.20 0.99
N ILE A 356 -32.17 1.77 -0.27
CA ILE A 356 -32.02 0.36 -0.63
C ILE A 356 -30.60 0.05 -1.12
N THR A 357 -30.13 -1.16 -0.78
CA THR A 357 -28.85 -1.68 -1.25
C THR A 357 -28.91 -2.07 -2.72
N GLY A 358 -27.76 -2.29 -3.35
CA GLY A 358 -27.68 -2.82 -4.71
C GLY A 358 -28.38 -4.19 -4.91
N LYS A 359 -28.76 -4.88 -3.82
CA LYS A 359 -29.58 -6.10 -3.83
C LYS A 359 -31.07 -5.84 -3.54
N GLY A 360 -31.52 -4.60 -3.57
CA GLY A 360 -32.92 -4.20 -3.37
C GLY A 360 -33.42 -4.31 -1.93
N ARG A 361 -32.53 -4.36 -0.94
CA ARG A 361 -32.88 -4.49 0.48
C ARG A 361 -32.70 -3.16 1.21
N LYS A 362 -33.55 -2.88 2.21
CA LYS A 362 -33.41 -1.65 3.00
C LYS A 362 -32.14 -1.69 3.84
N TYR A 363 -31.39 -0.58 3.87
CA TYR A 363 -30.44 -0.32 4.93
C TYR A 363 -31.15 -0.16 6.27
N SER A 364 -30.51 -0.54 7.36
CA SER A 364 -31.07 -0.33 8.70
C SER A 364 -30.64 1.00 9.34
N ASN A 365 -29.83 1.79 8.65
CA ASN A 365 -29.26 3.04 9.19
C ASN A 365 -29.07 4.14 8.13
N VAL A 366 -29.54 3.93 6.90
CA VAL A 366 -29.44 4.95 5.84
C VAL A 366 -30.83 5.31 5.38
N PHE A 367 -31.20 6.59 5.50
CA PHE A 367 -32.55 7.03 5.22
C PHE A 367 -32.59 8.38 4.50
N PHE A 368 -33.71 8.60 3.82
CA PHE A 368 -34.01 9.84 3.13
C PHE A 368 -34.97 10.68 3.96
N GLU A 369 -34.60 11.92 4.26
CA GLU A 369 -35.42 12.85 5.02
C GLU A 369 -35.21 14.28 4.51
N SER A 370 -36.27 15.02 4.35
CA SER A 370 -36.26 16.47 3.97
C SER A 370 -35.35 16.75 2.75
N GLY A 371 -35.37 15.88 1.73
CA GLY A 371 -34.59 16.08 0.50
C GLY A 371 -33.15 15.57 0.56
N ASN A 372 -32.69 15.16 1.72
CA ASN A 372 -31.31 14.72 1.97
C ASN A 372 -31.23 13.24 2.36
N ILE A 373 -30.06 12.66 2.17
CA ILE A 373 -29.73 11.30 2.60
C ILE A 373 -28.84 11.38 3.83
N TYR A 374 -29.22 10.66 4.86
CA TYR A 374 -28.48 10.57 6.11
C TYR A 374 -28.05 9.14 6.40
N VAL A 375 -26.79 9.02 6.84
CA VAL A 375 -26.23 7.78 7.40
C VAL A 375 -26.16 7.94 8.90
N LEU A 376 -26.86 7.08 9.65
CA LEU A 376 -26.75 7.03 11.10
C LEU A 376 -25.55 6.17 11.49
N GLY A 377 -24.64 6.73 12.28
CA GLY A 377 -23.59 5.97 12.96
C GLY A 377 -24.22 5.01 13.96
N LYS A 378 -24.19 3.72 13.66
CA LYS A 378 -24.89 2.66 14.43
C LYS A 378 -24.49 2.61 15.90
N ARG A 379 -23.23 2.94 16.21
CA ARG A 379 -22.71 3.00 17.59
C ARG A 379 -22.80 4.37 18.24
N THR A 380 -22.68 5.41 17.45
CA THR A 380 -22.50 6.79 17.95
C THR A 380 -23.78 7.60 17.95
N GLY A 381 -24.77 7.23 17.17
CA GLY A 381 -25.97 8.03 16.93
C GLY A 381 -25.74 9.29 16.08
N LYS A 382 -24.51 9.51 15.65
CA LYS A 382 -24.18 10.67 14.83
C LYS A 382 -24.78 10.54 13.44
N LEU A 383 -25.40 11.61 12.95
CA LEU A 383 -25.91 11.69 11.60
C LEU A 383 -24.86 12.27 10.65
N TYR A 384 -24.66 11.59 9.53
CA TYR A 384 -23.77 12.02 8.45
C TYR A 384 -24.61 12.26 7.21
N GLN A 385 -24.62 13.48 6.72
CA GLN A 385 -25.27 13.80 5.45
C GLN A 385 -24.43 13.30 4.28
N SER A 386 -25.04 12.51 3.39
CA SER A 386 -24.41 12.02 2.16
C SER A 386 -24.61 13.00 1.01
N PRO A 387 -23.58 13.46 0.33
CA PRO A 387 -23.73 14.26 -0.88
C PRO A 387 -24.26 13.40 -2.04
N VAL A 388 -25.27 13.88 -2.75
CA VAL A 388 -25.81 13.25 -3.95
C VAL A 388 -25.10 13.83 -5.18
N ILE A 389 -24.58 13.00 -6.05
CA ILE A 389 -23.78 13.39 -7.23
C ILE A 389 -24.56 13.44 -8.54
N THR A 390 -25.85 13.08 -8.52
CA THR A 390 -26.70 13.03 -9.72
C THR A 390 -26.78 14.39 -10.41
N GLY A 391 -26.54 14.39 -11.71
CA GLY A 391 -26.55 15.60 -12.54
C GLY A 391 -25.30 16.47 -12.46
N THR A 392 -24.28 16.06 -11.69
CA THR A 392 -23.02 16.81 -11.64
C THR A 392 -22.19 16.51 -12.90
N PRO A 393 -21.63 17.53 -13.55
CA PRO A 393 -20.93 17.35 -14.85
C PRO A 393 -19.79 16.34 -14.79
N GLU A 394 -19.06 16.29 -13.67
CA GLU A 394 -17.92 15.40 -13.45
C GLU A 394 -18.33 13.91 -13.45
N HIS A 395 -19.58 13.61 -13.11
CA HIS A 395 -20.11 12.24 -13.03
C HIS A 395 -21.00 11.86 -14.24
N THR A 396 -21.18 12.78 -15.18
CA THR A 396 -21.96 12.53 -16.41
C THR A 396 -21.12 12.46 -17.67
N ILE A 397 -19.79 12.42 -17.52
CA ILE A 397 -18.85 12.33 -18.66
C ILE A 397 -19.10 11.02 -19.43
N ALA A 398 -19.33 11.12 -20.73
CA ALA A 398 -19.59 9.97 -21.59
C ALA A 398 -18.44 8.94 -21.55
N GLY A 399 -18.77 7.66 -21.41
CA GLY A 399 -17.82 6.56 -21.29
C GLY A 399 -17.30 6.31 -19.86
N HIS A 400 -17.53 7.20 -18.91
CA HIS A 400 -17.14 7.01 -17.51
C HIS A 400 -18.14 6.18 -16.70
N GLU A 401 -19.31 5.91 -17.20
CA GLU A 401 -20.31 5.01 -16.63
C GLU A 401 -19.78 3.57 -16.43
N ARG A 402 -18.72 3.22 -17.14
CA ARG A 402 -18.01 1.93 -16.96
C ARG A 402 -16.98 1.94 -15.83
N LEU A 403 -16.73 3.07 -15.16
CA LEU A 403 -15.80 3.15 -14.04
C LEU A 403 -16.48 2.80 -12.73
N GLU A 404 -15.76 2.12 -11.85
CA GLU A 404 -16.12 2.09 -10.43
C GLU A 404 -15.79 3.45 -9.81
N CYS A 405 -16.59 3.92 -8.86
CA CYS A 405 -16.40 5.22 -8.23
C CYS A 405 -14.98 5.37 -7.63
N TYR A 406 -14.51 4.32 -6.99
CA TYR A 406 -13.17 4.29 -6.40
C TYR A 406 -12.03 4.20 -7.45
N THR A 407 -12.33 4.09 -8.74
CA THR A 407 -11.32 4.24 -9.80
C THR A 407 -10.77 5.66 -9.83
N CYS A 408 -11.64 6.64 -9.64
CA CYS A 408 -11.26 8.05 -9.58
C CYS A 408 -10.96 8.50 -8.15
N HIS A 409 -11.71 8.02 -7.16
CA HIS A 409 -11.65 8.52 -5.80
C HIS A 409 -10.63 7.82 -4.89
N SER A 410 -9.97 6.74 -5.33
CA SER A 410 -8.89 6.12 -4.56
C SER A 410 -7.67 7.02 -4.47
N ARG A 411 -7.17 7.24 -3.25
CA ARG A 411 -5.93 8.00 -3.00
C ARG A 411 -4.70 7.12 -3.18
N ALA A 412 -4.76 5.88 -2.69
CA ALA A 412 -3.68 4.91 -2.81
C ALA A 412 -4.24 3.50 -2.80
N VAL A 413 -3.63 2.63 -3.56
CA VAL A 413 -3.95 1.20 -3.59
C VAL A 413 -2.78 0.43 -2.97
N PRO A 414 -3.00 -0.33 -1.88
CA PRO A 414 -1.96 -1.15 -1.29
C PRO A 414 -1.58 -2.26 -2.26
N GLN A 415 -0.30 -2.51 -2.38
CA GLN A 415 0.22 -3.55 -3.26
C GLN A 415 1.16 -4.47 -2.52
N CYS A 416 0.91 -5.75 -2.64
CA CYS A 416 1.77 -6.81 -2.14
C CYS A 416 2.55 -7.40 -3.30
N PHE A 417 3.86 -7.25 -3.27
CA PHE A 417 4.74 -7.77 -4.32
C PHE A 417 5.48 -9.00 -3.85
N GLY A 418 5.34 -10.09 -4.61
CA GLY A 418 6.24 -11.24 -4.54
C GLY A 418 6.32 -11.93 -3.19
N CYS A 419 5.27 -12.64 -2.80
CA CYS A 419 5.34 -13.55 -1.65
C CYS A 419 6.29 -14.71 -1.95
N HIS A 420 7.37 -14.83 -1.20
CA HIS A 420 8.19 -16.04 -1.19
C HIS A 420 7.71 -16.93 -0.05
N THR A 421 6.97 -17.95 -0.40
CA THR A 421 6.43 -18.91 0.54
C THR A 421 7.32 -20.14 0.55
N ARG A 422 7.88 -20.46 1.73
CA ARG A 422 8.68 -21.66 1.97
C ARG A 422 7.85 -22.64 2.80
N TYR A 423 7.67 -23.82 2.31
CA TYR A 423 7.16 -24.96 3.05
C TYR A 423 8.30 -25.89 3.42
N ASP A 424 8.54 -26.07 4.72
CA ASP A 424 9.68 -26.81 5.26
C ASP A 424 9.16 -27.99 6.08
N ARG A 425 9.29 -29.20 5.54
CA ARG A 425 8.79 -30.42 6.16
C ARG A 425 9.65 -30.91 7.34
N THR A 426 10.86 -30.38 7.48
CA THR A 426 11.71 -30.67 8.65
C THR A 426 11.20 -29.98 9.93
N LYS A 427 10.29 -29.02 9.79
CA LYS A 427 9.79 -28.21 10.89
C LYS A 427 8.36 -28.57 11.24
N ILE A 428 8.01 -28.47 12.52
CA ILE A 428 6.66 -28.66 13.02
C ILE A 428 5.86 -27.38 12.84
N GLY A 429 4.64 -27.50 12.32
CA GLY A 429 3.69 -26.42 12.13
C GLY A 429 2.34 -26.76 12.76
N LYS A 430 1.64 -25.73 13.27
CA LYS A 430 0.28 -25.88 13.77
C LYS A 430 -0.71 -26.03 12.60
N ASP A 431 -1.47 -27.12 12.59
CA ASP A 431 -2.68 -27.27 11.77
C ASP A 431 -3.87 -26.73 12.58
N TYR A 432 -4.38 -25.56 12.18
CA TYR A 432 -5.46 -24.87 12.91
C TYR A 432 -6.85 -25.49 12.69
N ILE A 433 -7.02 -26.37 11.70
CA ILE A 433 -8.29 -27.08 11.45
C ILE A 433 -8.34 -28.36 12.26
N LYS A 434 -7.23 -29.10 12.31
CA LYS A 434 -7.10 -30.32 13.10
C LYS A 434 -6.79 -30.07 14.56
N ASP A 435 -6.49 -28.81 14.93
CA ASP A 435 -6.06 -28.36 16.25
C ASP A 435 -4.85 -29.12 16.84
N GLN A 436 -3.92 -29.50 15.99
CA GLN A 436 -2.72 -30.28 16.36
C GLN A 436 -1.46 -29.78 15.67
N GLU A 437 -0.32 -30.10 16.23
CA GLU A 437 0.99 -29.88 15.60
C GLU A 437 1.29 -31.03 14.66
N THR A 438 1.72 -30.72 13.44
CA THR A 438 2.03 -31.70 12.40
C THR A 438 3.29 -31.30 11.64
N PRO A 439 4.03 -32.25 11.04
CA PRO A 439 5.18 -31.95 10.21
C PRO A 439 4.85 -30.97 9.08
N GLY A 440 5.78 -30.09 8.79
CA GLY A 440 5.64 -29.06 7.76
C GLY A 440 5.20 -27.70 8.30
N LYS A 441 6.06 -26.69 8.14
CA LYS A 441 5.83 -25.31 8.54
C LYS A 441 5.95 -24.37 7.37
N PHE A 442 4.99 -23.47 7.23
CA PHE A 442 5.06 -22.38 6.26
C PHE A 442 5.74 -21.15 6.86
N SER A 443 6.56 -20.52 6.06
CA SER A 443 7.08 -19.19 6.29
C SER A 443 6.93 -18.38 5.02
N GLU A 444 6.61 -17.10 5.17
CA GLU A 444 6.37 -16.19 4.06
C GLU A 444 7.17 -14.91 4.26
N THR A 445 7.69 -14.40 3.18
CA THR A 445 8.27 -13.08 3.10
C THR A 445 7.61 -12.33 1.97
N GLU A 446 7.30 -11.08 2.17
CA GLU A 446 6.50 -10.26 1.26
C GLU A 446 7.02 -8.83 1.22
N ASP A 447 6.75 -8.12 0.13
CA ASP A 447 7.08 -6.71 -0.05
C ASP A 447 5.76 -5.92 -0.18
N TRP A 448 5.54 -4.95 0.71
CA TRP A 448 4.34 -4.14 0.74
C TRP A 448 4.64 -2.73 0.27
N ARG A 449 3.80 -2.22 -0.63
CA ARG A 449 3.91 -0.86 -1.17
C ARG A 449 2.55 -0.23 -1.32
N THR A 450 2.51 1.09 -1.23
CA THR A 450 1.42 1.87 -1.79
C THR A 450 1.86 2.36 -3.17
N LEU A 451 1.07 2.10 -4.19
CA LEU A 451 1.32 2.62 -5.52
C LEU A 451 0.29 3.70 -5.88
N TYR A 452 0.83 4.76 -6.42
CA TYR A 452 0.14 5.73 -7.23
C TYR A 452 1.11 6.15 -8.36
N PRO A 453 0.74 6.09 -9.60
CA PRO A 453 -0.51 5.58 -10.17
C PRO A 453 -0.70 4.06 -9.97
N PHE A 454 -1.92 3.63 -9.74
CA PHE A 454 -2.29 2.22 -9.62
C PHE A 454 -2.83 1.68 -10.95
N PRO A 455 -2.54 0.43 -11.32
CA PRO A 455 -3.04 -0.13 -12.57
C PRO A 455 -4.54 -0.39 -12.53
N LEU A 456 -5.20 -0.21 -13.67
CA LEU A 456 -6.64 -0.42 -13.90
C LEU A 456 -6.87 -1.62 -14.80
N ALA A 457 -7.96 -2.35 -14.55
CA ALA A 457 -8.41 -3.46 -15.39
C ALA A 457 -9.94 -3.64 -15.25
N LEU A 458 -10.51 -4.50 -16.07
CA LEU A 458 -11.90 -4.90 -15.95
C LEU A 458 -12.08 -5.85 -14.76
N ASN A 459 -13.04 -5.55 -13.90
CA ASN A 459 -13.48 -6.43 -12.82
C ASN A 459 -14.55 -7.42 -13.28
N GLN A 460 -15.10 -8.21 -12.36
CA GLN A 460 -16.12 -9.22 -12.66
C GLN A 460 -17.41 -8.65 -13.27
N ARG A 461 -17.72 -7.37 -13.03
CA ARG A 461 -18.89 -6.66 -13.61
C ARG A 461 -18.62 -6.08 -14.99
N GLY A 462 -17.40 -6.26 -15.53
CA GLY A 462 -16.99 -5.59 -16.76
C GLY A 462 -16.75 -4.08 -16.59
N ARG A 463 -16.67 -3.59 -15.32
CA ARG A 463 -16.33 -2.21 -15.02
C ARG A 463 -14.83 -2.06 -14.80
N ILE A 464 -14.31 -0.90 -15.12
CA ILE A 464 -12.90 -0.55 -14.90
C ILE A 464 -12.69 -0.23 -13.42
N SER A 465 -11.74 -0.89 -12.82
CA SER A 465 -11.41 -0.73 -11.40
C SER A 465 -9.90 -0.84 -11.15
N PRO A 466 -9.41 -0.30 -10.02
CA PRO A 466 -8.05 -0.59 -9.57
C PRO A 466 -7.80 -2.09 -9.44
N VAL A 467 -6.60 -2.51 -9.79
CA VAL A 467 -6.13 -3.87 -9.53
C VAL A 467 -4.83 -3.84 -8.74
N THR A 468 -4.66 -4.81 -7.87
CA THR A 468 -3.47 -4.98 -7.05
C THR A 468 -2.81 -6.32 -7.37
N PRO A 469 -1.49 -6.46 -7.18
CA PRO A 469 -0.86 -7.78 -7.27
C PRO A 469 -1.56 -8.77 -6.34
N GLY A 470 -2.21 -9.76 -6.93
CA GLY A 470 -2.99 -10.76 -6.21
C GLY A 470 -2.21 -12.07 -6.11
N CYS A 471 -1.61 -12.38 -4.97
CA CYS A 471 -0.88 -13.63 -4.74
C CYS A 471 0.20 -13.90 -5.79
N GLN A 472 1.11 -12.99 -5.97
CA GLN A 472 2.31 -13.21 -6.78
C GLN A 472 3.29 -14.09 -5.99
N THR A 473 3.03 -15.39 -5.98
CA THR A 473 3.68 -16.33 -5.08
C THR A 473 4.83 -17.09 -5.76
N PHE A 474 5.96 -17.11 -5.08
CA PHE A 474 7.14 -17.91 -5.41
C PHE A 474 7.28 -19.02 -4.35
N VAL A 475 7.20 -20.27 -4.77
CA VAL A 475 7.09 -21.39 -3.85
C VAL A 475 8.42 -22.14 -3.73
N THR A 476 8.88 -22.34 -2.51
CA THR A 476 10.00 -23.23 -2.18
C THR A 476 9.51 -24.34 -1.28
N VAL A 477 9.80 -25.59 -1.65
CA VAL A 477 9.43 -26.75 -0.87
C VAL A 477 10.70 -27.51 -0.45
N VAL A 478 10.81 -27.76 0.85
CA VAL A 478 11.86 -28.58 1.46
C VAL A 478 11.22 -29.88 1.96
N ASP A 479 11.80 -31.00 1.60
CA ASP A 479 11.32 -32.33 2.04
C ASP A 479 11.68 -32.63 3.51
N GLU A 480 11.29 -33.79 3.98
CA GLU A 480 11.57 -34.29 5.32
C GLU A 480 13.05 -34.52 5.61
N HIS A 481 13.87 -34.64 4.58
CA HIS A 481 15.33 -34.81 4.68
C HIS A 481 16.10 -33.48 4.54
N GLY A 482 15.41 -32.34 4.48
CA GLY A 482 16.03 -31.04 4.34
C GLY A 482 16.46 -30.68 2.91
N ARG A 483 16.15 -31.47 1.91
CA ARG A 483 16.48 -31.23 0.50
C ARG A 483 15.43 -30.32 -0.11
N THR A 484 15.87 -29.31 -0.87
CA THR A 484 14.97 -28.43 -1.62
C THR A 484 14.50 -29.11 -2.90
N ILE A 485 13.27 -29.61 -2.90
CA ILE A 485 12.64 -30.31 -4.04
C ILE A 485 11.98 -29.36 -5.04
N LYS A 486 11.55 -28.16 -4.59
CA LYS A 486 11.09 -27.06 -5.45
C LYS A 486 11.70 -25.75 -4.96
N LYS A 487 12.29 -24.97 -5.86
CA LYS A 487 12.92 -23.69 -5.53
C LYS A 487 12.28 -22.57 -6.32
N GLU A 488 11.63 -21.64 -5.61
CA GLU A 488 11.05 -20.40 -6.17
C GLU A 488 10.27 -20.60 -7.46
N TYR A 489 9.54 -21.70 -7.57
CA TYR A 489 8.76 -21.98 -8.77
C TYR A 489 7.49 -21.14 -8.81
N VAL A 490 7.08 -20.76 -10.02
CA VAL A 490 5.85 -20.05 -10.32
C VAL A 490 5.01 -20.95 -11.22
N THR A 491 3.77 -21.18 -10.84
CA THR A 491 2.84 -22.00 -11.63
C THR A 491 2.23 -21.20 -12.79
N ASN A 492 1.65 -21.86 -13.78
CA ASN A 492 0.97 -21.24 -14.91
C ASN A 492 -0.55 -21.12 -14.69
N PHE A 493 -1.13 -20.08 -15.26
CA PHE A 493 -2.57 -19.85 -15.27
C PHE A 493 -2.99 -19.24 -16.62
N LYS A 494 -3.91 -19.90 -17.32
CA LYS A 494 -4.34 -19.49 -18.66
C LYS A 494 -3.15 -19.24 -19.63
N GLY A 495 -2.16 -20.15 -19.61
CA GLY A 495 -0.96 -20.05 -20.45
C GLY A 495 0.04 -18.96 -20.05
N LYS A 496 -0.18 -18.25 -18.94
CA LYS A 496 0.71 -17.22 -18.39
C LYS A 496 1.21 -17.64 -17.01
N ASN A 497 2.33 -17.08 -16.57
CA ASN A 497 2.80 -17.33 -15.21
C ASN A 497 1.71 -16.86 -14.20
N ARG A 498 1.67 -17.49 -13.02
CA ARG A 498 0.68 -17.19 -11.98
C ARG A 498 0.98 -15.93 -11.16
N LEU A 499 1.93 -15.11 -11.57
CA LEU A 499 2.10 -13.77 -11.09
C LEU A 499 0.99 -12.90 -11.68
N ARG A 500 -0.07 -12.69 -10.93
CA ARG A 500 -1.31 -12.10 -11.43
C ARG A 500 -1.79 -10.94 -10.57
N PHE A 501 -2.64 -10.13 -11.16
CA PHE A 501 -3.34 -9.05 -10.48
C PHE A 501 -4.77 -9.48 -10.14
N ALA A 502 -5.38 -8.81 -9.18
CA ALA A 502 -6.78 -9.03 -8.82
C ALA A 502 -7.49 -7.66 -8.65
N PRO A 503 -8.78 -7.57 -9.04
CA PRO A 503 -9.58 -6.38 -8.73
C PRO A 503 -9.52 -6.05 -7.25
N PHE A 504 -9.41 -4.78 -6.94
CA PHE A 504 -9.27 -4.26 -5.60
C PHE A 504 -10.38 -3.24 -5.32
N TYR A 505 -11.08 -3.43 -4.22
CA TYR A 505 -12.15 -2.56 -3.75
C TYR A 505 -11.55 -1.58 -2.75
N SER A 506 -11.27 -0.35 -3.18
CA SER A 506 -10.56 0.62 -2.38
C SER A 506 -11.37 1.05 -1.16
N HIS A 507 -10.69 1.06 -0.01
CA HIS A 507 -11.15 1.63 1.25
C HIS A 507 -10.22 2.77 1.69
N ASN A 508 -9.69 3.51 0.74
CA ASN A 508 -8.90 4.71 0.95
C ASN A 508 -9.33 5.75 -0.08
N THR A 509 -10.56 6.20 0.05
CA THR A 509 -11.17 7.15 -0.88
C THR A 509 -11.06 8.58 -0.35
N GLY A 510 -11.04 9.54 -1.26
CA GLY A 510 -10.98 10.97 -0.97
C GLY A 510 -12.02 11.75 -1.74
N LYS A 511 -12.21 12.99 -1.33
CA LYS A 511 -13.06 13.94 -2.06
C LYS A 511 -12.48 14.27 -3.44
N THR A 512 -11.14 14.36 -3.51
CA THR A 512 -10.43 14.65 -4.76
C THR A 512 -10.39 13.41 -5.64
N ALA A 513 -10.70 13.57 -6.90
CA ALA A 513 -10.61 12.51 -7.90
C ALA A 513 -9.28 12.55 -8.65
N VAL A 514 -8.90 11.45 -9.27
CA VAL A 514 -7.79 11.38 -10.22
C VAL A 514 -8.09 12.32 -11.40
N GLY A 515 -7.13 13.17 -11.74
CA GLY A 515 -7.29 14.13 -12.85
C GLY A 515 -7.36 13.46 -14.23
N CYS A 516 -7.99 14.13 -15.17
CA CYS A 516 -8.15 13.61 -16.54
C CYS A 516 -6.79 13.20 -17.16
N SER A 517 -5.82 14.10 -17.14
CA SER A 517 -4.48 13.84 -17.69
C SER A 517 -3.71 12.80 -16.89
N GLU A 518 -3.93 12.68 -15.61
CA GLU A 518 -3.28 11.65 -14.79
C GLU A 518 -3.67 10.25 -15.24
N CYS A 519 -4.96 10.03 -15.52
CA CYS A 519 -5.46 8.74 -15.97
C CYS A 519 -5.19 8.53 -17.47
N HIS A 520 -5.59 9.47 -18.32
CA HIS A 520 -5.54 9.32 -19.77
C HIS A 520 -4.13 9.46 -20.36
N ALA A 521 -3.25 10.26 -19.74
CA ALA A 521 -1.89 10.49 -20.23
C ALA A 521 -0.83 9.63 -19.56
N ASN A 522 -1.21 8.78 -18.60
CA ASN A 522 -0.27 7.96 -17.87
C ASN A 522 -0.49 6.46 -18.11
N PRO A 523 0.32 5.82 -18.97
CA PRO A 523 0.20 4.39 -19.26
C PRO A 523 0.30 3.46 -18.03
N ALA A 524 0.82 3.92 -16.91
CA ALA A 524 0.84 3.10 -15.69
C ALA A 524 -0.57 2.77 -15.19
N PHE A 525 -1.53 3.70 -15.31
CA PHE A 525 -2.94 3.41 -15.01
C PHE A 525 -3.52 2.34 -15.92
N LEU A 526 -3.06 2.26 -17.16
CA LEU A 526 -3.53 1.24 -18.12
C LEU A 526 -2.91 -0.15 -17.89
N GLY A 527 -2.03 -0.29 -16.90
CA GLY A 527 -1.42 -1.57 -16.58
C GLY A 527 -0.02 -1.81 -17.15
N PHE A 528 0.62 -0.78 -17.72
CA PHE A 528 2.00 -0.89 -18.23
C PHE A 528 3.05 -0.83 -17.11
N GLY A 529 2.67 -0.47 -15.87
CA GLY A 529 3.58 -0.32 -14.75
C GLY A 529 4.59 0.82 -14.96
N GLN A 530 5.74 0.76 -14.33
CA GLN A 530 6.84 1.68 -14.60
C GLN A 530 7.34 1.49 -16.03
N HIS A 531 7.40 2.56 -16.79
CA HIS A 531 7.64 2.50 -18.21
C HIS A 531 8.39 3.71 -18.75
N VAL A 532 8.90 3.56 -19.97
CA VAL A 532 9.32 4.63 -20.86
C VAL A 532 8.60 4.51 -22.17
N VAL A 533 8.28 5.63 -22.81
CA VAL A 533 7.70 5.66 -24.15
C VAL A 533 8.85 5.81 -25.15
N ASN A 534 8.93 4.88 -26.10
CA ASN A 534 9.94 4.86 -27.15
C ASN A 534 9.27 4.77 -28.51
N GLY A 535 9.12 5.91 -29.18
CA GLY A 535 8.42 5.99 -30.46
C GLY A 535 6.97 5.51 -30.34
N ASN A 536 6.67 4.35 -30.95
CA ASN A 536 5.37 3.70 -30.92
C ASN A 536 5.29 2.53 -29.93
N SER A 537 6.19 2.45 -28.97
CA SER A 537 6.23 1.39 -27.97
C SER A 537 6.23 1.96 -26.55
N ILE A 538 5.59 1.24 -25.63
CA ILE A 538 5.66 1.48 -24.18
C ILE A 538 6.45 0.32 -23.57
N GLN A 539 7.63 0.62 -23.07
CA GLN A 539 8.55 -0.37 -22.52
C GLN A 539 8.58 -0.32 -21.02
N ALA A 540 8.33 -1.45 -20.34
CA ALA A 540 8.48 -1.57 -18.90
C ALA A 540 9.94 -1.35 -18.49
N THR A 541 10.18 -0.58 -17.42
CA THR A 541 11.51 -0.34 -16.87
C THR A 541 11.95 -1.46 -15.93
N MET A 542 11.01 -2.14 -15.29
CA MET A 542 11.28 -3.37 -14.57
C MET A 542 11.30 -4.57 -15.53
N LEU A 543 12.34 -5.40 -15.42
CA LEU A 543 12.46 -6.62 -16.22
C LEU A 543 11.68 -7.79 -15.60
N CYS A 544 10.39 -7.58 -15.34
CA CYS A 544 9.56 -8.56 -14.64
C CYS A 544 9.09 -9.72 -15.53
N GLU A 545 9.10 -9.53 -16.84
CA GLU A 545 8.54 -10.51 -17.80
C GLU A 545 9.26 -11.87 -17.85
N LYS A 546 10.56 -11.89 -17.61
CA LYS A 546 11.42 -13.09 -17.80
C LYS A 546 12.01 -13.68 -16.54
N SER A 547 11.66 -13.17 -15.37
CA SER A 547 12.34 -13.56 -14.15
C SER A 547 11.43 -14.27 -13.16
N LYS A 548 11.88 -15.41 -12.68
CA LYS A 548 11.22 -16.18 -11.62
C LYS A 548 11.19 -15.47 -10.25
N GLU A 549 11.95 -14.40 -10.09
CA GLU A 549 12.20 -13.74 -8.79
C GLU A 549 11.54 -12.36 -8.67
N LYS A 550 10.63 -11.94 -9.58
CA LYS A 550 10.23 -10.55 -9.65
C LYS A 550 8.75 -10.34 -9.50
N PRO A 551 8.41 -9.47 -8.54
CA PRO A 551 7.06 -8.93 -8.47
C PRO A 551 6.77 -8.04 -9.69
N LEU A 552 5.53 -8.12 -10.17
CA LEU A 552 5.05 -7.32 -11.28
C LEU A 552 4.40 -6.04 -10.76
N ASP A 553 4.72 -4.91 -11.38
CA ASP A 553 4.06 -3.62 -11.16
C ASP A 553 3.08 -3.26 -12.30
N GLY A 554 3.03 -4.08 -13.34
CA GLY A 554 2.13 -4.00 -14.47
C GLY A 554 1.89 -5.37 -15.10
N PHE A 555 1.01 -5.43 -16.07
CA PHE A 555 0.61 -6.67 -16.75
C PHE A 555 0.50 -6.51 -18.27
N LEU A 556 0.67 -5.30 -18.79
CA LEU A 556 0.65 -4.99 -20.21
C LEU A 556 2.01 -4.56 -20.73
N LYS A 557 2.26 -4.87 -21.98
CA LYS A 557 3.36 -4.33 -22.79
C LYS A 557 2.85 -3.96 -24.17
N MET A 558 3.49 -2.99 -24.80
CA MET A 558 3.24 -2.62 -26.18
C MET A 558 4.55 -2.68 -26.96
N LYS A 559 4.56 -3.46 -28.03
CA LYS A 559 5.72 -3.59 -28.93
C LYS A 559 5.23 -3.42 -30.37
N ASN A 560 5.80 -2.46 -31.09
CA ASN A 560 5.42 -2.13 -32.46
C ASN A 560 3.89 -1.91 -32.64
N GLY A 561 3.28 -1.20 -31.68
CA GLY A 561 1.84 -0.93 -31.68
C GLY A 561 0.95 -2.03 -31.13
N LYS A 562 1.40 -3.27 -31.09
CA LYS A 562 0.63 -4.40 -30.56
C LYS A 562 0.67 -4.43 -29.06
N VAL A 563 -0.49 -4.29 -28.43
CA VAL A 563 -0.68 -4.43 -26.98
C VAL A 563 -0.87 -5.91 -26.62
N SER A 564 -0.15 -6.39 -25.63
CA SER A 564 -0.29 -7.76 -25.15
C SER A 564 -0.14 -7.83 -23.64
N ALA A 565 -0.93 -8.71 -23.01
CA ALA A 565 -0.83 -8.98 -21.60
C ALA A 565 0.19 -10.09 -21.35
N PHE A 566 1.15 -9.86 -20.46
CA PHE A 566 2.12 -10.87 -20.02
C PHE A 566 1.79 -11.46 -18.65
N SER A 567 0.80 -10.91 -17.96
CA SER A 567 0.23 -11.43 -16.73
C SER A 567 -1.29 -11.46 -16.81
N ALA A 568 -1.94 -12.23 -15.95
CA ALA A 568 -3.38 -12.40 -15.92
C ALA A 568 -4.02 -11.57 -14.80
N ILE A 569 -5.28 -11.21 -14.97
CA ILE A 569 -6.15 -10.72 -13.90
C ILE A 569 -6.88 -11.92 -13.31
N ALA A 570 -6.80 -12.03 -11.98
CA ALA A 570 -7.38 -13.16 -11.25
C ALA A 570 -8.83 -12.84 -10.90
N ARG A 571 -9.73 -13.43 -11.46
CA ARG A 571 -11.18 -13.54 -11.19
C ARG A 571 -11.86 -13.90 -12.50
N GLU A 572 -13.00 -14.53 -12.37
CA GLU A 572 -13.85 -14.82 -13.50
C GLU A 572 -14.31 -13.52 -14.17
N ASN A 573 -14.44 -13.51 -15.48
CA ASN A 573 -14.83 -12.35 -16.28
C ASN A 573 -13.96 -11.09 -16.13
N SER A 574 -12.84 -11.15 -15.39
CA SER A 574 -11.89 -10.05 -15.26
C SER A 574 -10.78 -10.15 -16.30
N GLY A 575 -10.27 -9.02 -16.74
CA GLY A 575 -9.19 -8.97 -17.72
C GLY A 575 -8.56 -7.60 -17.88
N PRO A 576 -7.40 -7.52 -18.54
CA PRO A 576 -6.83 -6.25 -18.92
C PRO A 576 -7.71 -5.57 -19.99
N LEU A 577 -7.57 -4.25 -20.12
CA LEU A 577 -8.14 -3.52 -21.25
C LEU A 577 -7.52 -4.05 -22.55
N ASN A 578 -8.34 -4.18 -23.58
CA ASN A 578 -7.86 -4.56 -24.90
C ASN A 578 -7.27 -3.37 -25.70
N GLY A 579 -6.66 -3.64 -26.86
CA GLY A 579 -6.00 -2.61 -27.66
C GLY A 579 -6.92 -1.46 -28.07
N SER A 580 -8.17 -1.76 -28.46
CA SER A 580 -9.15 -0.73 -28.85
C SER A 580 -9.64 0.10 -27.67
N GLU A 581 -9.80 -0.48 -26.49
CA GLU A 581 -10.13 0.24 -25.26
C GLU A 581 -8.98 1.17 -24.86
N ILE A 582 -7.75 0.68 -24.89
CA ILE A 582 -6.55 1.48 -24.61
C ILE A 582 -6.43 2.64 -25.61
N LYS A 583 -6.66 2.36 -26.89
CA LYS A 583 -6.64 3.39 -27.94
C LYS A 583 -7.66 4.50 -27.66
N ARG A 584 -8.90 4.14 -27.27
CA ARG A 584 -9.93 5.12 -26.88
C ARG A 584 -9.53 5.95 -25.68
N VAL A 585 -9.00 5.32 -24.62
CA VAL A 585 -8.54 6.05 -23.42
C VAL A 585 -7.43 7.04 -23.79
N LEU A 586 -6.44 6.60 -24.57
CA LEU A 586 -5.33 7.47 -24.97
C LEU A 586 -5.77 8.58 -25.96
N ALA A 587 -6.81 8.35 -26.77
CA ALA A 587 -7.28 9.33 -27.74
C ALA A 587 -7.79 10.63 -27.09
N VAL A 588 -8.37 10.56 -25.90
CA VAL A 588 -8.85 11.72 -25.13
C VAL A 588 -7.74 12.75 -24.91
N ASN A 589 -6.47 12.35 -24.86
CA ASN A 589 -5.35 13.24 -24.68
C ASN A 589 -5.23 14.32 -25.77
N GLN A 590 -5.75 14.06 -26.97
CA GLN A 590 -5.76 15.06 -28.03
C GLN A 590 -6.67 16.25 -27.67
N CYS A 591 -7.67 16.02 -26.84
CA CYS A 591 -8.61 17.05 -26.35
C CYS A 591 -8.11 17.72 -25.08
N LEU A 592 -7.53 16.96 -24.15
CA LEU A 592 -7.15 17.41 -22.82
C LEU A 592 -6.15 18.57 -22.79
N VAL A 593 -5.38 18.76 -23.84
CA VAL A 593 -4.43 19.88 -23.92
C VAL A 593 -5.13 21.25 -23.98
N CYS A 594 -6.37 21.28 -24.46
CA CYS A 594 -7.22 22.48 -24.53
C CYS A 594 -8.42 22.42 -23.57
N HIS A 595 -9.00 21.24 -23.41
CA HIS A 595 -10.23 20.96 -22.66
C HIS A 595 -9.88 20.12 -21.44
N ASN A 596 -9.34 20.72 -20.38
CA ASN A 596 -8.91 20.00 -19.16
C ASN A 596 -9.88 20.18 -17.98
N ASP A 597 -11.00 20.87 -18.19
CA ASP A 597 -12.07 20.98 -17.21
C ASP A 597 -13.09 19.87 -17.47
N PRO A 598 -13.39 18.98 -16.49
CA PRO A 598 -14.38 17.91 -16.67
C PRO A 598 -15.81 18.46 -16.95
N ARG A 599 -16.08 19.72 -16.67
CA ARG A 599 -17.34 20.39 -16.95
C ARG A 599 -17.44 20.92 -18.39
N ASP A 600 -16.37 20.79 -19.18
CA ASP A 600 -16.40 21.26 -20.56
C ASP A 600 -17.47 20.50 -21.36
N PRO A 601 -18.37 21.19 -22.06
CA PRO A 601 -19.47 20.58 -22.83
C PRO A 601 -19.04 19.55 -23.88
N ILE A 602 -17.77 19.55 -24.29
CA ILE A 602 -17.25 18.57 -25.23
C ILE A 602 -17.33 17.14 -24.66
N TYR A 603 -17.17 16.98 -23.35
CA TYR A 603 -17.19 15.68 -22.69
C TYR A 603 -18.60 15.13 -22.46
N GLN A 604 -19.63 15.90 -22.72
CA GLN A 604 -21.02 15.43 -22.69
C GLN A 604 -21.45 14.84 -24.04
N LYS A 605 -20.60 14.89 -25.04
CA LYS A 605 -20.85 14.39 -26.39
C LYS A 605 -19.98 13.16 -26.66
N SER A 606 -20.50 12.24 -27.47
CA SER A 606 -19.68 11.13 -27.97
C SER A 606 -18.55 11.70 -28.85
N LEU A 607 -17.29 11.44 -28.43
CA LEU A 607 -16.11 11.88 -29.18
C LEU A 607 -15.90 10.93 -30.36
N ASP A 608 -16.25 11.38 -31.56
CA ASP A 608 -15.92 10.70 -32.79
C ASP A 608 -14.73 11.38 -33.53
N GLU A 609 -14.22 10.71 -34.54
CA GLU A 609 -13.06 11.17 -35.28
C GLU A 609 -13.40 12.45 -36.10
N THR A 610 -14.67 12.65 -36.48
CA THR A 610 -15.18 13.80 -37.22
C THR A 610 -15.14 15.06 -36.35
N MET A 611 -15.58 14.98 -35.09
CA MET A 611 -15.48 16.08 -34.12
C MET A 611 -14.04 16.48 -33.86
N LEU A 612 -13.15 15.51 -33.70
CA LEU A 612 -11.73 15.76 -33.50
C LEU A 612 -11.12 16.53 -34.68
N ASN A 613 -11.45 16.15 -35.91
CA ASN A 613 -10.99 16.82 -37.10
C ASN A 613 -11.55 18.25 -37.22
N VAL A 614 -12.82 18.47 -36.90
CA VAL A 614 -13.43 19.80 -36.86
C VAL A 614 -12.76 20.72 -35.83
N CYS A 615 -12.47 20.24 -34.64
CA CYS A 615 -11.77 21.03 -33.63
C CYS A 615 -10.34 21.38 -34.04
N LEU A 616 -9.62 20.43 -34.61
CA LEU A 616 -8.25 20.64 -35.08
C LEU A 616 -8.18 21.59 -36.31
N ASN A 617 -9.17 21.57 -37.16
CA ASN A 617 -9.28 22.47 -38.32
C ASN A 617 -9.71 23.89 -37.92
N ARG A 618 -10.63 24.05 -36.94
CA ARG A 618 -11.07 25.34 -36.43
C ARG A 618 -10.00 26.07 -35.61
N SER A 619 -9.06 25.34 -34.98
CA SER A 619 -7.97 25.94 -34.18
C SER A 619 -6.87 26.57 -35.05
N GLY A 620 -7.15 26.86 -36.33
CA GLY A 620 -6.28 27.56 -37.25
C GLY A 620 -5.06 26.76 -37.70
N GLN A 621 -5.17 26.16 -38.84
CA GLN A 621 -4.09 25.67 -39.72
C GLN A 621 -3.00 24.85 -39.03
N LEU A 622 -3.35 23.65 -38.66
CA LEU A 622 -2.39 22.57 -38.44
C LEU A 622 -2.18 21.78 -39.76
N ASN A 623 -1.83 22.45 -40.79
CA ASN A 623 -1.28 21.83 -42.00
C ASN A 623 0.15 21.36 -41.65
N LEU A 624 0.23 20.15 -41.12
CA LEU A 624 1.48 19.43 -40.94
C LEU A 624 1.47 18.24 -41.87
N GLU A 625 1.93 18.48 -43.11
CA GLU A 625 2.33 17.41 -43.99
C GLU A 625 3.42 16.56 -43.31
N LEU A 626 3.10 15.28 -43.19
CA LEU A 626 3.99 14.27 -42.68
C LEU A 626 4.95 13.82 -43.82
N SER A 627 6.06 14.53 -44.01
CA SER A 627 7.12 14.00 -44.83
C SER A 627 8.00 13.05 -44.02
N GLY A 628 8.01 11.79 -44.49
CA GLY A 628 9.10 10.86 -44.34
C GLY A 628 9.39 10.29 -42.98
N SER A 629 8.88 9.10 -42.66
CA SER A 629 9.40 8.24 -41.62
C SER A 629 10.72 7.62 -42.09
N ARG A 630 11.86 8.15 -41.65
CA ARG A 630 13.11 7.40 -41.70
C ARG A 630 13.23 6.53 -40.44
N ASP A 631 13.41 5.25 -40.69
CA ASP A 631 13.58 4.19 -39.66
C ASP A 631 14.91 4.39 -38.94
N ILE A 632 14.85 4.83 -37.68
CA ILE A 632 16.02 5.15 -36.82
C ILE A 632 16.61 3.88 -36.19
N THR A 633 16.18 2.70 -36.58
CA THR A 633 16.64 1.45 -35.95
C THR A 633 18.06 1.01 -36.36
N LYS A 634 18.72 1.70 -37.26
CA LYS A 634 19.98 1.25 -37.88
C LYS A 634 21.25 2.04 -37.58
N THR A 635 21.30 2.94 -36.65
CA THR A 635 22.60 3.51 -36.23
C THR A 635 23.28 2.56 -35.24
N ARG A 636 23.94 1.53 -35.75
CA ARG A 636 24.99 0.83 -34.99
C ARG A 636 26.11 1.86 -34.78
N LEU A 637 26.20 2.39 -33.57
CA LEU A 637 27.44 3.03 -33.12
C LEU A 637 28.51 1.92 -33.07
N SER A 638 29.55 2.05 -33.92
CA SER A 638 30.75 1.27 -33.78
C SER A 638 31.36 1.56 -32.42
N LEU A 639 31.47 0.54 -31.59
CA LEU A 639 32.17 0.65 -30.31
C LEU A 639 33.61 1.00 -30.63
N PRO A 640 34.22 2.02 -29.98
CA PRO A 640 35.65 2.28 -30.13
C PRO A 640 36.41 1.03 -29.73
N GLU A 641 37.35 0.65 -30.56
CA GLU A 641 38.27 -0.49 -30.27
C GLU A 641 38.87 -0.33 -28.89
N ARG A 642 38.68 -1.32 -28.05
CA ARG A 642 39.23 -1.35 -26.70
C ARG A 642 40.70 -1.66 -26.78
N LYS A 643 41.54 -0.68 -26.99
CA LYS A 643 43.00 -0.81 -26.79
C LYS A 643 43.26 -1.04 -25.30
N LYS A 644 43.84 -2.20 -24.95
CA LYS A 644 44.41 -2.43 -23.63
C LYS A 644 45.59 -1.50 -23.43
N VAL A 645 45.35 -0.35 -22.85
CA VAL A 645 46.41 0.60 -22.54
C VAL A 645 47.07 0.12 -21.25
N ARG A 646 48.32 -0.31 -21.36
CA ARG A 646 49.21 -0.55 -20.23
C ARG A 646 50.01 0.76 -19.95
N LEU A 647 49.74 1.38 -18.83
CA LEU A 647 50.52 2.52 -18.32
C LEU A 647 51.56 1.95 -17.34
N ARG A 648 52.81 2.25 -17.56
CA ARG A 648 53.88 1.94 -16.59
C ARG A 648 53.95 3.06 -15.55
N ILE A 649 54.11 2.69 -14.27
CA ILE A 649 54.18 3.65 -13.16
C ILE A 649 55.26 4.70 -13.41
N LYS A 650 56.38 4.32 -14.01
CA LYS A 650 57.49 5.20 -14.38
C LYS A 650 57.17 6.24 -15.47
N ASP A 651 56.10 6.01 -16.23
CA ASP A 651 55.69 6.90 -17.31
C ASP A 651 54.69 7.99 -16.81
N ILE A 652 54.37 8.03 -15.52
CA ILE A 652 53.55 9.06 -14.91
C ILE A 652 54.45 10.14 -14.33
N PRO A 653 54.39 11.40 -14.83
CA PRO A 653 55.22 12.46 -14.28
C PRO A 653 54.95 12.63 -12.77
N GLY A 654 56.00 12.78 -11.98
CA GLY A 654 55.91 12.89 -10.51
C GLY A 654 54.99 14.03 -10.04
N SER A 655 54.99 15.16 -10.77
CA SER A 655 54.10 16.29 -10.53
C SER A 655 52.63 15.91 -10.74
N THR A 656 52.30 15.08 -11.74
CA THR A 656 50.94 14.60 -12.01
C THR A 656 50.48 13.66 -10.90
N TYR A 657 51.36 12.81 -10.39
CA TYR A 657 51.07 11.91 -9.30
C TYR A 657 50.67 12.63 -8.02
N ASN A 658 51.44 13.67 -7.63
CA ASN A 658 51.14 14.44 -6.43
C ASN A 658 49.82 15.22 -6.55
N VAL A 659 49.56 15.87 -7.69
CA VAL A 659 48.34 16.61 -7.94
C VAL A 659 47.13 15.66 -7.87
N ILE A 660 47.22 14.44 -8.41
CA ILE A 660 46.18 13.41 -8.37
C ILE A 660 45.93 12.98 -6.93
N PHE A 661 46.98 12.71 -6.17
CA PHE A 661 46.90 12.27 -4.79
C PHE A 661 46.27 13.34 -3.89
N ASP A 662 46.71 14.59 -4.05
CA ASP A 662 46.17 15.72 -3.29
C ASP A 662 44.70 15.97 -3.58
N GLN A 663 44.23 15.77 -4.80
CA GLN A 663 42.82 15.90 -5.16
C GLN A 663 41.97 14.81 -4.53
N ILE A 664 42.44 13.58 -4.47
CA ILE A 664 41.73 12.50 -3.76
C ILE A 664 41.58 12.83 -2.28
N MET A 665 42.65 13.30 -1.68
CA MET A 665 42.69 13.68 -0.27
C MET A 665 41.81 14.90 0.02
N SER A 666 41.77 15.89 -0.89
CA SER A 666 40.88 17.04 -0.75
C SER A 666 39.38 16.69 -0.80
N THR A 667 38.98 15.75 -1.65
CA THR A 667 37.61 15.26 -1.70
C THR A 667 37.20 14.60 -0.38
N ARG A 668 38.08 13.79 0.21
CA ARG A 668 37.91 13.22 1.55
C ARG A 668 37.75 14.30 2.62
N SER A 669 38.54 15.36 2.54
CA SER A 669 38.48 16.49 3.49
C SER A 669 37.14 17.22 3.42
N ILE A 670 36.54 17.38 2.23
CA ILE A 670 35.24 18.02 2.05
C ILE A 670 34.11 17.17 2.67
N GLU A 671 34.11 15.86 2.46
CA GLU A 671 33.15 14.99 3.08
C GLU A 671 33.30 14.91 4.60
N LYS A 672 34.55 14.81 5.07
CA LYS A 672 34.85 14.85 6.49
C LYS A 672 34.34 16.13 7.13
N ALA A 673 34.63 17.30 6.51
CA ALA A 673 34.15 18.58 7.00
C ALA A 673 32.62 18.68 7.04
N PHE A 674 31.93 18.13 6.05
CA PHE A 674 30.46 18.12 6.04
C PHE A 674 29.89 17.26 7.17
N VAL A 675 30.41 16.05 7.33
CA VAL A 675 29.97 15.14 8.41
C VAL A 675 30.32 15.71 9.78
N GLN A 676 31.51 16.32 9.91
CA GLN A 676 31.92 16.95 11.14
C GLN A 676 31.04 18.14 11.52
N LYS A 677 30.60 18.93 10.55
CA LYS A 677 29.69 20.06 10.78
C LYS A 677 28.30 19.62 11.24
N THR A 678 27.84 18.46 10.79
CA THR A 678 26.48 17.97 11.06
C THR A 678 26.41 17.04 12.26
N LEU A 679 27.35 16.13 12.42
CA LEU A 679 27.35 15.07 13.43
C LEU A 679 28.56 15.11 14.35
N GLY A 680 29.65 15.77 13.94
CA GLY A 680 30.89 15.79 14.68
C GLY A 680 30.86 16.59 15.97
N LYS A 681 29.79 17.35 16.25
CA LYS A 681 29.55 17.96 17.53
C LYS A 681 29.24 16.91 18.61
N ASP A 682 28.60 15.84 18.18
CA ASP A 682 28.13 14.77 19.06
C ASP A 682 29.10 13.57 19.04
N ASP A 683 29.80 13.32 17.92
CA ASP A 683 30.89 12.33 17.80
C ASP A 683 31.99 12.79 16.83
N PRO A 684 33.14 13.21 17.35
CA PRO A 684 34.28 13.60 16.54
C PRO A 684 34.76 12.51 15.57
N ASP A 685 34.62 11.26 15.91
CA ASP A 685 35.12 10.13 15.15
C ASP A 685 34.06 9.50 14.19
N PHE A 686 32.88 10.09 14.12
CA PHE A 686 31.76 9.53 13.34
C PHE A 686 32.14 9.25 11.88
N PHE A 687 32.86 10.16 11.23
CA PHE A 687 33.30 9.98 9.86
C PHE A 687 34.26 8.79 9.72
N GLN A 688 35.25 8.70 10.59
CA GLN A 688 36.22 7.62 10.59
C GLN A 688 35.56 6.24 10.80
N LYS A 689 34.68 6.17 11.77
CA LYS A 689 33.98 4.92 12.10
C LYS A 689 33.02 4.44 11.03
N ASN A 690 32.35 5.35 10.30
CA ASN A 690 31.23 5.02 9.44
C ASN A 690 31.43 5.28 7.94
N CYS A 691 32.38 6.10 7.54
CA CYS A 691 32.51 6.57 6.15
C CYS A 691 33.88 6.26 5.53
N GLU A 692 34.91 6.14 6.34
CA GLU A 692 36.31 6.10 5.84
C GLU A 692 36.66 4.84 5.05
N SER A 693 35.94 3.73 5.26
CA SER A 693 36.23 2.46 4.61
C SER A 693 36.13 2.48 3.07
N CYS A 694 35.38 3.46 2.52
CA CYS A 694 35.17 3.57 1.07
C CYS A 694 36.13 4.56 0.38
N HIS A 695 36.99 5.23 1.12
CA HIS A 695 37.91 6.22 0.54
C HIS A 695 39.17 5.58 -0.02
N VAL A 696 39.53 6.01 -1.24
CA VAL A 696 40.73 5.55 -1.93
C VAL A 696 42.00 5.99 -1.18
N LYS A 697 42.85 5.03 -0.88
CA LYS A 697 44.10 5.25 -0.15
C LYS A 697 45.34 5.20 -1.09
N SER A 698 45.23 4.47 -2.20
CA SER A 698 46.31 4.30 -3.16
C SER A 698 45.79 4.06 -4.58
N CYS A 699 46.69 4.15 -5.57
CA CYS A 699 46.35 3.79 -6.95
C CYS A 699 45.94 2.32 -7.10
N LEU A 700 46.44 1.43 -6.24
CA LEU A 700 46.18 -0.01 -6.27
C LEU A 700 44.79 -0.37 -5.79
N ASP A 701 44.08 0.55 -5.16
CA ASP A 701 42.66 0.35 -4.82
C ASP A 701 41.77 0.28 -6.08
N CYS A 702 42.19 0.93 -7.16
CA CYS A 702 41.49 0.90 -8.45
C CYS A 702 42.24 0.07 -9.50
N HIS A 703 43.58 0.16 -9.54
CA HIS A 703 44.40 -0.48 -10.55
C HIS A 703 44.96 -1.81 -10.04
N GLU A 704 44.93 -2.85 -10.87
CA GLU A 704 45.69 -4.07 -10.63
C GLU A 704 47.10 -3.92 -11.17
N ARG A 705 48.06 -4.51 -10.48
CA ARG A 705 49.45 -4.51 -10.88
C ARG A 705 49.80 -5.76 -11.70
N ASN A 706 50.47 -5.57 -12.82
CA ASN A 706 51.02 -6.66 -13.59
C ASN A 706 52.47 -6.30 -13.92
N GLY A 707 53.37 -6.77 -13.08
CA GLY A 707 54.78 -6.28 -13.07
C GLY A 707 54.80 -4.81 -12.73
N ASP A 708 55.52 -4.01 -13.52
CA ASP A 708 55.60 -2.57 -13.36
C ASP A 708 54.44 -1.76 -13.99
N ALA A 709 53.49 -2.43 -14.60
CA ALA A 709 52.38 -1.78 -15.28
C ALA A 709 51.11 -1.80 -14.46
N LEU A 710 50.36 -0.65 -14.46
CA LEU A 710 49.01 -0.57 -13.92
C LEU A 710 47.99 -0.94 -15.01
N ILE A 711 47.11 -1.89 -14.70
CA ILE A 711 46.04 -2.31 -15.60
C ILE A 711 44.89 -1.34 -15.47
N ARG A 712 44.30 -0.92 -16.59
CA ARG A 712 43.05 -0.11 -16.58
C ARG A 712 41.97 -0.82 -15.77
N PRO A 713 41.37 -0.19 -14.77
CA PRO A 713 40.37 -0.81 -13.96
C PRO A 713 39.12 -1.12 -14.77
N THR A 714 38.57 -2.29 -14.55
CA THR A 714 37.28 -2.71 -15.12
C THR A 714 36.13 -2.11 -14.33
N SER A 715 34.94 -2.06 -14.92
CA SER A 715 33.73 -1.64 -14.21
C SER A 715 33.46 -2.45 -12.95
N LYS A 716 33.89 -3.72 -12.90
CA LYS A 716 33.78 -4.57 -11.71
C LYS A 716 34.53 -3.95 -10.53
N LYS A 717 35.70 -3.41 -10.77
CA LYS A 717 36.50 -2.75 -9.73
C LYS A 717 35.85 -1.44 -9.25
N CYS A 718 35.23 -0.68 -10.15
CA CYS A 718 34.47 0.50 -9.77
C CYS A 718 33.29 0.15 -8.84
N LEU A 719 32.63 -0.98 -9.10
CA LEU A 719 31.52 -1.48 -8.30
C LEU A 719 31.94 -1.98 -6.91
N ASP A 720 33.23 -2.11 -6.62
CA ASP A 720 33.70 -2.43 -5.26
C ASP A 720 33.31 -1.33 -4.27
N CYS A 721 33.31 -0.06 -4.72
CA CYS A 721 32.92 1.10 -3.95
C CYS A 721 31.57 1.68 -4.39
N HIS A 722 31.29 1.68 -5.70
CA HIS A 722 30.08 2.24 -6.29
C HIS A 722 28.97 1.18 -6.42
N ASN A 723 28.74 0.40 -5.36
CA ASN A 723 27.64 -0.56 -5.24
C ASN A 723 26.55 0.00 -4.28
N GLY A 724 25.44 -0.67 -4.15
CA GLY A 724 24.36 -0.32 -3.21
C GLY A 724 23.87 1.12 -3.40
N TYR A 725 24.23 1.98 -2.50
CA TYR A 725 23.81 3.39 -2.44
C TYR A 725 24.45 4.31 -3.47
N PHE A 726 25.39 3.82 -4.25
CA PHE A 726 26.12 4.62 -5.21
C PHE A 726 25.77 4.23 -6.63
N ILE A 727 25.93 5.15 -7.53
CA ILE A 727 25.40 5.17 -8.88
C ILE A 727 25.80 3.95 -9.74
N GLY A 728 26.92 3.28 -9.44
CA GLY A 728 27.46 2.25 -10.30
C GLY A 728 26.53 1.04 -10.55
N SER A 729 25.79 0.60 -9.56
CA SER A 729 24.86 -0.52 -9.69
C SER A 729 23.69 -0.21 -10.61
N GLU A 730 23.23 1.03 -10.67
CA GLU A 730 22.14 1.48 -11.55
C GLU A 730 22.49 1.24 -13.02
N PHE A 731 23.75 1.47 -13.41
CA PHE A 731 24.24 1.28 -14.77
C PHE A 731 23.98 -0.14 -15.29
N TYR A 732 24.08 -1.13 -14.41
CA TYR A 732 23.80 -2.55 -14.72
C TYR A 732 22.36 -2.99 -14.40
N GLY A 733 21.46 -2.05 -14.17
CA GLY A 733 20.07 -2.35 -13.85
C GLY A 733 19.88 -3.00 -12.48
N ARG A 734 20.73 -2.65 -11.53
CA ARG A 734 20.63 -3.11 -10.14
C ARG A 734 20.13 -1.98 -9.26
N ALA A 735 18.87 -2.02 -8.91
CA ALA A 735 18.30 -1.08 -7.96
C ALA A 735 18.44 -1.64 -6.55
N PRO A 736 18.91 -0.82 -5.61
CA PRO A 736 18.98 -1.23 -4.22
C PRO A 736 17.58 -1.58 -3.70
N ARG A 737 17.53 -2.53 -2.79
CA ARG A 737 16.32 -2.97 -2.14
C ARG A 737 16.40 -2.65 -0.67
N GLU A 738 15.23 -2.44 -0.06
CA GLU A 738 15.14 -2.25 1.37
C GLU A 738 15.84 -3.35 2.16
N ASP A 739 16.60 -2.92 3.14
CA ASP A 739 17.56 -3.73 3.86
C ASP A 739 16.96 -4.41 5.11
N ASN A 740 15.69 -4.82 5.03
CA ASN A 740 15.10 -5.61 6.09
C ASN A 740 15.45 -7.09 5.88
N LEU A 741 16.19 -7.67 6.81
CA LEU A 741 16.58 -9.08 6.78
C LEU A 741 15.40 -10.04 6.61
N ARG A 742 14.23 -9.67 7.09
CA ARG A 742 12.99 -10.44 6.95
C ARG A 742 12.49 -10.49 5.51
N TYR A 743 12.83 -9.49 4.70
CA TYR A 743 12.32 -9.30 3.34
C TYR A 743 13.41 -9.27 2.28
N GLN A 744 14.65 -9.62 2.62
CA GLN A 744 15.74 -9.67 1.65
C GLN A 744 15.51 -10.79 0.65
N ARG A 745 15.32 -10.41 -0.60
CA ARG A 745 15.07 -11.31 -1.73
C ARG A 745 15.82 -10.88 -2.96
N GLY A 746 16.15 -11.84 -3.81
CA GLY A 746 16.85 -11.62 -5.05
C GLY A 746 18.33 -11.95 -4.95
N LYS A 747 19.06 -11.65 -6.03
CA LYS A 747 20.52 -11.94 -6.09
C LYS A 747 21.25 -11.04 -5.11
N LYS A 748 22.06 -11.67 -4.27
CA LYS A 748 23.00 -10.98 -3.40
C LYS A 748 24.27 -10.64 -4.16
N ALA A 749 24.73 -9.39 -4.02
CA ALA A 749 26.07 -9.01 -4.42
C ALA A 749 26.70 -8.24 -3.25
N LYS A 750 27.82 -8.74 -2.75
CA LYS A 750 28.50 -8.18 -1.56
C LYS A 750 27.59 -8.00 -0.34
N GLY A 751 26.70 -8.98 -0.10
CA GLY A 751 25.78 -8.96 1.04
C GLY A 751 24.48 -8.18 0.83
N GLU A 752 24.35 -7.40 -0.24
CA GLU A 752 23.15 -6.63 -0.54
C GLU A 752 22.24 -7.30 -1.56
N THR A 753 20.94 -7.03 -1.44
CA THR A 753 19.92 -7.59 -2.33
C THR A 753 19.45 -6.51 -3.30
N PHE A 754 19.31 -6.87 -4.58
CA PHE A 754 18.94 -5.92 -5.63
C PHE A 754 17.62 -6.32 -6.32
N LEU A 755 16.85 -5.29 -6.70
CA LEU A 755 15.86 -5.42 -7.75
C LEU A 755 16.57 -5.36 -9.11
N LYS A 756 16.20 -6.21 -10.04
CA LYS A 756 16.69 -6.16 -11.40
C LYS A 756 15.81 -5.23 -12.22
N MET A 757 16.34 -4.12 -12.60
CA MET A 757 15.72 -3.09 -13.43
C MET A 757 16.29 -3.14 -14.85
N LEU A 758 15.74 -2.30 -15.72
CA LEU A 758 16.31 -2.11 -17.06
C LEU A 758 17.71 -1.48 -16.94
N PRO A 759 18.76 -2.13 -17.45
CA PRO A 759 20.09 -1.52 -17.47
C PRO A 759 20.15 -0.28 -18.36
N ASP A 760 21.10 0.59 -18.09
CA ASP A 760 21.44 1.70 -18.98
C ASP A 760 21.67 1.23 -20.42
N VAL A 761 21.27 2.04 -21.41
CA VAL A 761 21.46 1.68 -22.82
C VAL A 761 22.94 1.48 -23.18
N HIS A 762 23.83 2.24 -22.56
CA HIS A 762 25.28 2.15 -22.78
C HIS A 762 25.83 0.84 -22.17
N ALA A 763 25.36 0.43 -21.00
CA ALA A 763 25.69 -0.88 -20.43
C ALA A 763 25.22 -2.05 -21.32
N ARG A 764 24.02 -1.91 -21.91
CA ARG A 764 23.50 -2.92 -22.86
C ARG A 764 24.30 -2.97 -24.15
N ALA A 765 24.87 -1.85 -24.55
CA ALA A 765 25.79 -1.75 -25.69
C ALA A 765 27.22 -2.25 -25.36
N GLY A 766 27.44 -2.69 -24.12
CA GLY A 766 28.74 -3.22 -23.70
C GLY A 766 29.77 -2.17 -23.29
N MET A 767 29.36 -0.90 -23.10
CA MET A 767 30.24 0.14 -22.58
C MET A 767 30.54 -0.07 -21.10
N GLU A 768 31.69 0.41 -20.68
CA GLU A 768 32.17 0.35 -19.30
C GLU A 768 32.25 1.76 -18.67
N CYS A 769 32.35 1.80 -17.35
CA CYS A 769 32.47 3.07 -16.62
C CYS A 769 33.63 3.95 -17.16
N GLY A 770 34.76 3.33 -17.48
CA GLY A 770 35.93 4.01 -18.01
C GLY A 770 35.77 4.56 -19.44
N ASP A 771 34.74 4.24 -20.18
CA ASP A 771 34.47 4.81 -21.51
C ASP A 771 33.94 6.25 -21.44
N CYS A 772 33.25 6.58 -20.33
CA CYS A 772 32.77 7.94 -20.03
C CYS A 772 33.63 8.65 -19.00
N HIS A 773 34.20 7.90 -18.06
CA HIS A 773 35.05 8.42 -16.97
C HIS A 773 36.53 8.16 -17.26
N SER A 774 37.23 9.20 -17.69
CA SER A 774 38.68 9.14 -17.82
C SER A 774 39.36 9.27 -16.46
N MET A 775 40.66 8.91 -16.36
CA MET A 775 41.45 9.13 -15.16
C MET A 775 41.39 10.60 -14.71
N LYS A 776 41.50 11.53 -15.65
CA LYS A 776 41.37 12.98 -15.38
C LYS A 776 39.99 13.32 -14.77
N SER A 777 38.89 12.67 -15.23
CA SER A 777 37.57 12.95 -14.69
C SER A 777 37.36 12.37 -13.31
N LEU A 778 37.94 11.21 -13.04
CA LEU A 778 37.91 10.58 -11.72
C LEU A 778 38.69 11.41 -10.68
N MET A 779 39.78 12.01 -11.10
CA MET A 779 40.70 12.78 -10.23
C MET A 779 40.31 14.25 -10.12
N ALA A 780 39.95 14.89 -11.23
CA ALA A 780 39.57 16.32 -11.27
C ALA A 780 38.06 16.58 -11.09
N GLY A 781 37.27 15.53 -10.84
CA GLY A 781 35.85 15.62 -10.65
C GLY A 781 35.03 15.65 -11.94
N LYS A 782 33.73 15.72 -11.80
CA LYS A 782 32.73 15.52 -12.85
C LYS A 782 32.83 16.38 -14.09
N LYS A 783 33.53 17.51 -14.01
CA LYS A 783 33.64 18.46 -15.12
C LYS A 783 34.37 17.92 -16.35
N SER A 784 35.15 16.87 -16.20
CA SER A 784 35.93 16.24 -17.29
C SER A 784 35.38 14.87 -17.73
N SER A 785 34.27 14.42 -17.18
CA SER A 785 33.56 13.23 -17.69
C SER A 785 32.84 13.57 -18.99
N LYS A 786 32.76 12.61 -19.91
CA LYS A 786 31.95 12.77 -21.13
C LYS A 786 30.49 13.06 -20.81
N THR A 787 29.93 14.00 -21.53
CA THR A 787 28.53 14.38 -21.49
C THR A 787 27.77 13.76 -22.68
N CYS A 788 26.45 13.83 -22.66
CA CYS A 788 25.64 13.27 -23.75
C CYS A 788 26.01 13.89 -25.12
N VAL A 789 26.23 15.19 -25.16
CA VAL A 789 26.53 15.93 -26.40
C VAL A 789 27.95 15.70 -26.94
N ASP A 790 28.85 15.09 -26.15
CA ASP A 790 30.18 14.70 -26.63
C ASP A 790 30.10 13.50 -27.58
N CYS A 791 28.97 12.76 -27.59
CA CYS A 791 28.77 11.58 -28.41
C CYS A 791 27.46 11.60 -29.22
N HIS A 792 26.46 12.39 -28.79
CA HIS A 792 25.12 12.42 -29.42
C HIS A 792 24.76 13.81 -29.92
N THR A 793 24.24 13.85 -31.13
CA THR A 793 23.54 15.02 -31.67
C THR A 793 22.04 14.77 -31.52
N PRO A 794 21.29 15.66 -30.83
CA PRO A 794 19.83 15.51 -30.74
C PRO A 794 19.17 15.50 -32.12
N ASP A 795 18.38 14.47 -32.39
CA ASP A 795 17.64 14.37 -33.63
C ASP A 795 16.50 15.41 -33.66
N PRO A 796 16.51 16.38 -34.57
CA PRO A 796 15.48 17.42 -34.66
C PRO A 796 14.11 16.87 -35.11
N ALA A 797 14.06 15.67 -35.69
CA ALA A 797 12.81 15.03 -36.03
C ALA A 797 12.02 14.56 -34.83
N VAL A 798 12.69 14.43 -33.67
CA VAL A 798 12.05 14.16 -32.36
C VAL A 798 11.45 15.47 -31.85
N ILE A 799 10.15 15.46 -31.60
CA ILE A 799 9.36 16.66 -31.26
C ILE A 799 9.97 17.39 -30.06
N GLU A 800 10.33 16.68 -29.03
CA GLU A 800 10.90 17.24 -27.80
C GLU A 800 12.27 17.88 -28.04
N HIS A 801 13.06 17.35 -28.96
CA HIS A 801 14.36 17.90 -29.33
C HIS A 801 14.21 19.17 -30.19
N SER A 802 13.11 19.33 -30.92
CA SER A 802 12.87 20.54 -31.73
C SER A 802 12.34 21.71 -30.90
N ILE A 803 11.93 21.50 -29.64
CA ILE A 803 11.45 22.59 -28.77
C ILE A 803 12.63 23.35 -28.16
N GLY A 804 12.85 24.60 -28.63
CA GLY A 804 13.97 25.39 -28.19
C GLY A 804 14.04 25.65 -26.66
N ALA A 805 12.89 25.73 -26.01
CA ALA A 805 12.82 25.85 -24.54
C ALA A 805 13.38 24.59 -23.83
N HIS A 806 13.15 23.39 -24.40
CA HIS A 806 13.70 22.14 -23.85
C HIS A 806 15.22 22.11 -23.99
N GLN A 807 15.74 22.43 -25.16
CA GLN A 807 17.18 22.47 -25.40
C GLN A 807 17.90 23.43 -24.45
N ARG A 808 17.32 24.61 -24.21
CA ARG A 808 17.93 25.62 -23.31
C ARG A 808 17.82 25.25 -21.83
N ASN A 809 16.67 24.70 -21.39
CA ASN A 809 16.33 24.60 -19.97
C ASN A 809 16.40 23.19 -19.36
N LEU A 810 16.57 22.12 -20.18
CA LEU A 810 16.64 20.77 -19.67
C LEU A 810 18.01 20.12 -19.86
N GLU A 811 18.37 19.25 -18.95
CA GLU A 811 19.39 18.25 -19.20
C GLU A 811 18.78 17.06 -19.94
N CYS A 812 19.52 16.43 -20.84
CA CYS A 812 19.02 15.27 -21.60
C CYS A 812 18.46 14.17 -20.69
N TYR A 813 19.16 13.90 -19.61
CA TYR A 813 18.77 12.88 -18.64
C TYR A 813 17.58 13.25 -17.75
N ALA A 814 17.07 14.47 -17.78
CA ALA A 814 15.78 14.81 -17.18
C ALA A 814 14.61 14.07 -17.85
N CYS A 815 14.73 13.81 -19.16
CA CYS A 815 13.79 13.05 -19.96
C CYS A 815 14.21 11.59 -20.17
N HIS A 816 15.50 11.35 -20.39
CA HIS A 816 16.02 10.03 -20.80
C HIS A 816 16.37 9.09 -19.66
N SER A 817 16.31 9.49 -18.39
CA SER A 817 16.43 8.52 -17.28
C SER A 817 15.19 7.66 -17.21
N ALA A 818 15.36 6.36 -17.42
CA ALA A 818 14.26 5.40 -17.38
C ALA A 818 13.71 5.20 -15.97
N TRP A 819 14.59 5.21 -14.99
CA TRP A 819 14.29 5.12 -13.56
C TRP A 819 15.49 5.68 -12.78
N ALA A 820 15.30 5.96 -11.51
CA ALA A 820 16.40 6.28 -10.63
C ALA A 820 16.23 5.59 -9.31
N ALA A 821 17.32 5.11 -8.73
CA ALA A 821 17.32 4.66 -7.36
C ALA A 821 17.05 5.88 -6.49
N GLN A 822 15.87 5.94 -5.95
CA GLN A 822 15.48 6.93 -4.95
C GLN A 822 15.96 6.44 -3.60
N GLU A 823 17.25 6.39 -3.50
CA GLU A 823 17.87 6.11 -2.26
C GLU A 823 18.00 7.38 -1.48
N TYR A 824 17.46 7.30 -0.33
CA TYR A 824 17.59 8.30 0.66
C TYR A 824 18.63 7.81 1.63
N GLY A 825 19.78 8.44 1.65
CA GLY A 825 20.69 8.33 2.78
C GLY A 825 20.02 8.89 4.02
N THR A 826 18.91 8.25 4.42
CA THR A 826 18.18 8.63 5.62
C THR A 826 18.80 7.88 6.78
N PHE A 827 19.35 8.64 7.67
CA PHE A 827 19.98 8.12 8.86
C PHE A 827 19.13 8.51 10.07
N PHE A 828 18.64 7.50 10.78
CA PHE A 828 18.14 7.68 12.13
C PHE A 828 19.27 7.31 13.05
N ILE A 829 19.84 8.29 13.69
CA ILE A 829 20.95 8.11 14.60
C ILE A 829 20.41 8.23 16.01
N ARG A 830 20.45 7.13 16.74
CA ARG A 830 20.24 7.11 18.17
C ARG A 830 21.58 6.94 18.84
N PHE A 831 21.92 7.91 19.64
CA PHE A 831 23.13 7.91 20.40
C PHE A 831 22.92 7.04 21.66
N LYS A 832 23.70 5.96 21.74
CA LYS A 832 23.86 5.03 22.88
C LYS A 832 22.60 4.37 23.47
N ASP A 833 22.75 3.13 23.89
CA ASP A 833 21.86 2.29 24.76
C ASP A 833 20.40 2.15 24.33
N SER A 834 20.07 2.36 23.06
CA SER A 834 18.71 2.08 22.61
C SER A 834 18.41 0.59 22.67
N SER A 835 17.67 0.16 23.69
CA SER A 835 17.03 -1.15 23.73
C SER A 835 16.01 -1.36 22.59
N ASN A 836 15.66 -0.31 21.88
CA ASN A 836 14.68 -0.28 20.81
C ASN A 836 15.27 -0.61 19.41
N LYS A 837 16.33 -1.42 19.35
CA LYS A 837 16.92 -1.91 18.08
C LYS A 837 15.87 -2.50 17.13
N GLN A 838 14.84 -3.13 17.69
CA GLN A 838 13.74 -3.71 16.94
C GLN A 838 12.85 -2.70 16.18
N TYR A 839 12.80 -1.45 16.63
CA TYR A 839 11.94 -0.43 15.98
C TYR A 839 12.56 0.14 14.72
N PHE A 840 13.86 0.01 14.55
CA PHE A 840 14.55 0.69 13.47
C PHE A 840 15.17 -0.27 12.45
N GLY A 841 14.99 -1.59 12.57
CA GLY A 841 15.68 -2.53 11.70
C GLY A 841 17.18 -2.22 11.66
N LEU A 842 17.71 -1.73 12.79
CA LEU A 842 18.98 -1.03 12.84
C LEU A 842 20.11 -2.05 12.87
N ARG A 843 21.10 -1.83 12.03
CA ARG A 843 22.33 -2.58 12.09
C ARG A 843 23.29 -1.88 13.05
N PRO A 844 23.82 -2.55 14.06
CA PRO A 844 24.95 -2.03 14.81
C PRO A 844 26.12 -1.92 13.84
N TRP A 845 26.71 -0.75 13.75
CA TRP A 845 27.92 -0.51 13.00
C TRP A 845 29.09 -0.42 13.96
N GLY A 846 30.03 -1.37 13.82
CA GLY A 846 31.36 -1.45 14.45
C GLY A 846 31.51 -0.97 15.88
N ASP A 847 31.12 0.23 16.18
CA ASP A 847 30.96 0.75 17.54
C ASP A 847 29.49 0.71 17.92
N GLN A 848 29.19 0.04 19.01
CA GLN A 848 27.84 -0.14 19.55
C GLN A 848 27.16 1.14 20.06
N SER A 849 27.89 2.27 20.04
CA SER A 849 27.38 3.58 20.46
C SER A 849 26.37 4.19 19.49
N TYR A 850 26.32 3.71 18.26
CA TYR A 850 25.42 4.24 17.21
C TYR A 850 24.58 3.18 16.59
N ILE A 851 23.37 3.57 16.26
CA ILE A 851 22.45 2.76 15.51
C ILE A 851 22.06 3.56 14.27
N LYS A 852 22.38 3.02 13.10
CA LYS A 852 22.10 3.64 11.80
C LYS A 852 21.03 2.87 11.08
N SER A 853 20.01 3.55 10.62
CA SER A 853 19.04 3.02 9.67
C SER A 853 19.27 3.64 8.30
N GLY A 854 19.48 2.81 7.28
CA GLY A 854 19.39 3.21 5.89
C GLY A 854 17.95 2.97 5.42
N PHE A 855 17.31 4.01 4.95
CA PHE A 855 15.97 3.89 4.37
C PHE A 855 16.08 3.98 2.86
N LEU A 856 15.70 2.90 2.18
CA LEU A 856 15.67 2.81 0.73
C LEU A 856 14.25 2.92 0.23
N LYS A 857 14.03 3.77 -0.72
CA LYS A 857 12.72 3.97 -1.29
C LYS A 857 12.63 3.50 -2.74
N LYS A 858 11.41 3.43 -3.17
CA LYS A 858 10.88 3.07 -4.45
C LYS A 858 11.71 3.57 -5.65
N GLN A 859 11.84 2.71 -6.62
CA GLN A 859 12.51 2.97 -7.88
C GLN A 859 11.50 3.58 -8.86
N ASP A 860 11.47 4.89 -8.95
CA ASP A 860 10.58 5.65 -9.83
C ASP A 860 11.34 6.69 -10.65
N SER A 861 10.61 7.43 -11.45
CA SER A 861 11.13 8.65 -12.08
C SER A 861 11.65 9.59 -10.98
N SER A 862 12.87 10.04 -11.12
CA SER A 862 13.47 10.98 -10.15
C SER A 862 12.65 12.25 -10.02
N PRO A 863 12.53 12.80 -8.82
CA PRO A 863 12.16 14.20 -8.66
C PRO A 863 13.08 15.10 -9.45
N LEU A 864 12.54 16.21 -9.93
CA LEU A 864 13.26 17.20 -10.73
C LEU A 864 13.47 18.49 -9.93
N GLY A 865 14.63 19.09 -10.12
CA GLY A 865 14.98 20.39 -9.59
C GLY A 865 15.85 21.15 -10.61
N ILE A 866 16.54 22.15 -10.17
CA ILE A 866 17.40 23.00 -10.99
C ILE A 866 18.85 22.76 -10.59
N ASN A 867 19.72 22.47 -11.55
CA ASN A 867 21.15 22.32 -11.29
C ASN A 867 21.88 23.68 -11.28
N LYS A 868 23.19 23.69 -11.01
CA LYS A 868 24.03 24.91 -11.01
C LYS A 868 24.07 25.66 -12.34
N ARG A 869 23.74 24.99 -13.47
CA ARG A 869 23.66 25.60 -14.79
C ARG A 869 22.28 26.22 -15.08
N GLY A 870 21.37 26.24 -14.09
CA GLY A 870 20.02 26.72 -14.23
C GLY A 870 19.09 25.77 -15.00
N LYS A 871 19.57 24.56 -15.39
CA LYS A 871 18.80 23.57 -16.14
C LYS A 871 18.03 22.63 -15.22
N ILE A 872 16.85 22.22 -15.67
CA ILE A 872 16.04 21.18 -15.02
C ILE A 872 16.82 19.86 -15.10
N SER A 873 16.99 19.22 -13.95
CA SER A 873 17.70 17.96 -13.84
C SER A 873 17.15 17.12 -12.68
N PRO A 874 17.36 15.81 -12.69
CA PRO A 874 17.04 14.98 -11.55
C PRO A 874 17.71 15.44 -10.27
N VAL A 875 16.99 15.39 -9.17
CA VAL A 875 17.48 15.63 -7.82
C VAL A 875 17.21 14.42 -6.95
N ARG A 876 18.08 14.18 -5.99
CA ARG A 876 17.87 13.15 -4.98
C ARG A 876 18.34 13.62 -3.62
N PRO A 877 17.81 13.09 -2.54
CA PRO A 877 18.37 13.30 -1.21
C PRO A 877 19.79 12.77 -1.16
N GLN A 878 20.69 13.58 -0.67
CA GLN A 878 22.07 13.18 -0.41
C GLN A 878 22.17 12.62 1.00
N PHE A 879 21.64 13.37 1.97
CA PHE A 879 21.56 12.98 3.35
C PHE A 879 20.29 13.56 3.97
N ILE A 880 19.57 12.73 4.69
CA ILE A 880 18.52 13.15 5.62
C ILE A 880 18.87 12.50 6.95
N VAL A 881 19.16 13.30 7.95
CA VAL A 881 19.64 12.81 9.24
C VAL A 881 18.72 13.25 10.34
N TYR A 882 18.15 12.30 11.01
CA TYR A 882 17.42 12.47 12.24
C TYR A 882 18.28 12.00 13.40
N PHE A 883 18.26 12.72 14.49
CA PHE A 883 19.06 12.43 15.67
C PHE A 883 18.19 12.35 16.93
N THR A 884 18.52 11.40 17.79
CA THR A 884 17.96 11.28 19.13
C THR A 884 19.08 11.00 20.10
N ASP A 885 19.27 11.83 21.11
CA ASP A 885 20.12 11.52 22.25
C ASP A 885 19.36 10.67 23.25
N ILE A 886 19.97 9.57 23.73
CA ILE A 886 19.37 8.65 24.67
C ILE A 886 20.29 8.50 25.88
N LYS A 887 19.79 8.85 27.06
CA LYS A 887 20.43 8.60 28.35
C LYS A 887 19.49 7.76 29.23
N ASN A 888 20.03 6.74 29.87
CA ASN A 888 19.24 5.84 30.71
C ASN A 888 17.98 5.28 30.02
N ASN A 889 18.13 4.83 28.77
CA ASN A 889 17.05 4.32 27.92
C ASN A 889 15.88 5.30 27.65
N ARG A 890 16.08 6.60 27.86
CA ARG A 890 15.07 7.63 27.58
C ARG A 890 15.63 8.67 26.65
N PRO A 891 14.86 9.18 25.69
CA PRO A 891 15.26 10.32 24.88
C PRO A 891 15.51 11.56 25.75
N VAL A 892 16.60 12.25 25.49
CA VAL A 892 16.94 13.55 26.11
C VAL A 892 16.69 14.62 25.08
N GLY A 893 15.73 15.51 25.33
CA GLY A 893 15.34 16.53 24.37
C GLY A 893 14.36 16.00 23.32
N GLU A 894 14.40 16.56 22.12
CA GLU A 894 13.51 16.20 21.01
C GLU A 894 13.92 14.86 20.38
N GLU A 895 13.01 13.92 20.37
CA GLU A 895 13.20 12.63 19.69
C GLU A 895 13.11 12.82 18.16
N ASN A 896 14.06 12.22 17.43
CA ASN A 896 14.14 12.31 15.96
C ASN A 896 14.21 13.76 15.45
N ARG A 897 14.99 14.58 16.11
CA ARG A 897 15.28 15.93 15.65
C ARG A 897 15.93 15.88 14.27
N LEU A 898 15.36 16.62 13.30
CA LEU A 898 15.98 16.74 11.97
C LEU A 898 17.25 17.58 12.07
N LEU A 899 18.41 16.96 11.87
CA LEU A 899 19.70 17.66 11.84
C LEU A 899 20.01 18.27 10.48
N THR A 900 19.70 17.54 9.41
CA THR A 900 19.95 18.01 8.04
C THR A 900 19.09 17.25 7.05
N ALA A 901 18.60 17.98 6.04
CA ALA A 901 17.94 17.42 4.86
C ALA A 901 18.55 18.11 3.62
N ARG A 902 19.49 17.44 2.99
CA ARG A 902 20.22 17.98 1.84
C ARG A 902 19.98 17.13 0.60
N TRP A 903 19.54 17.79 -0.45
CA TRP A 903 19.39 17.23 -1.78
C TRP A 903 20.57 17.60 -2.66
N LYS A 904 20.67 16.89 -3.78
CA LYS A 904 21.70 17.13 -4.79
C LYS A 904 21.15 16.83 -6.16
N SER A 905 21.43 17.71 -7.13
CA SER A 905 21.25 17.37 -8.54
C SER A 905 22.27 16.30 -8.93
N PHE A 906 21.84 15.30 -9.67
CA PHE A 906 22.70 14.18 -10.03
C PHE A 906 22.44 13.71 -11.46
N PHE A 907 23.36 12.92 -12.01
CA PHE A 907 23.26 12.26 -13.29
C PHE A 907 22.83 10.80 -13.06
N PRO A 908 21.61 10.39 -13.43
CA PRO A 908 21.20 8.98 -13.34
C PRO A 908 21.95 8.12 -14.36
N HIS A 909 22.43 6.96 -13.93
CA HIS A 909 23.06 5.98 -14.82
C HIS A 909 22.03 4.92 -15.26
N THR A 910 20.86 5.39 -15.70
CA THR A 910 19.73 4.56 -16.11
C THR A 910 19.13 5.09 -17.41
N ILE A 911 20.00 5.52 -18.32
CA ILE A 911 19.57 6.15 -19.57
C ILE A 911 18.83 5.13 -20.44
N GLY A 912 17.69 5.55 -20.98
CA GLY A 912 16.86 4.80 -21.92
C GLY A 912 16.69 5.53 -23.24
N ARG A 913 16.33 4.80 -24.29
CA ARG A 913 15.96 5.41 -25.58
C ARG A 913 14.62 6.14 -25.55
N GLY A 914 13.78 5.80 -24.57
CA GLY A 914 12.47 6.42 -24.40
C GLY A 914 12.53 7.71 -23.61
N THR A 915 11.39 8.39 -23.57
CA THR A 915 11.23 9.66 -22.85
C THR A 915 10.02 9.60 -21.92
N VAL A 916 10.01 10.51 -20.98
CA VAL A 916 8.82 10.79 -20.17
C VAL A 916 7.83 11.55 -21.04
N MET A 917 6.53 11.24 -20.92
CA MET A 917 5.49 11.99 -21.62
C MET A 917 5.40 13.42 -21.08
N CYS A 918 4.90 14.34 -21.91
CA CYS A 918 4.80 15.77 -21.59
C CYS A 918 4.12 16.01 -20.22
N ASP A 919 3.04 15.29 -19.95
CA ASP A 919 2.30 15.40 -18.68
C ASP A 919 3.10 14.91 -17.46
N GLY A 920 4.07 14.04 -17.64
CA GLY A 920 4.97 13.62 -16.59
C GLY A 920 5.85 14.76 -16.02
N CYS A 921 5.87 15.91 -16.70
CA CYS A 921 6.50 17.13 -16.22
C CYS A 921 5.51 18.29 -16.11
N HIS A 922 4.80 18.61 -17.21
CA HIS A 922 3.97 19.82 -17.30
C HIS A 922 2.70 19.79 -16.45
N ASN A 923 2.17 18.62 -16.14
CA ASN A 923 0.98 18.44 -15.29
C ASN A 923 1.30 17.71 -13.98
N ASN A 924 2.57 17.58 -13.61
CA ASN A 924 2.95 16.80 -12.44
C ASN A 924 3.77 17.64 -11.44
N PRO A 925 3.11 18.42 -10.56
CA PRO A 925 3.80 19.19 -9.53
C PRO A 925 4.55 18.28 -8.54
N GLY A 926 4.06 17.07 -8.28
CA GLY A 926 4.70 16.10 -7.40
C GLY A 926 6.09 15.71 -7.85
N ARG A 927 6.35 15.70 -9.17
CA ARG A 927 7.68 15.45 -9.72
C ARG A 927 8.71 16.54 -9.36
N PHE A 928 8.23 17.74 -9.01
CA PHE A 928 9.06 18.85 -8.56
C PHE A 928 8.97 19.10 -7.06
N LEU A 929 8.40 18.14 -6.31
CA LEU A 929 8.16 18.23 -4.87
C LEU A 929 7.26 19.43 -4.48
N LEU A 930 6.31 19.76 -5.36
CA LEU A 930 5.34 20.86 -5.22
C LEU A 930 3.92 20.36 -4.97
N GLU A 931 3.76 19.12 -4.54
CA GLU A 931 2.45 18.59 -4.17
C GLU A 931 1.86 19.35 -2.98
N LYS A 932 0.59 19.65 -3.05
CA LYS A 932 -0.14 20.23 -1.91
C LYS A 932 -0.26 19.19 -0.80
N GLU A 933 -0.33 19.63 0.44
CA GLU A 933 -0.43 18.73 1.59
C GLU A 933 -1.66 17.82 1.51
N GLU A 934 -2.78 18.34 1.05
CA GLU A 934 -4.05 17.63 0.86
C GLU A 934 -3.98 16.51 -0.19
N ASP A 935 -3.08 16.64 -1.18
CA ASP A 935 -2.90 15.67 -2.26
C ASP A 935 -1.86 14.59 -1.90
N ARG A 936 -1.16 14.75 -0.79
CA ARG A 936 -0.13 13.79 -0.38
C ARG A 936 -0.73 12.49 0.12
N ILE A 937 -0.21 11.39 -0.37
CA ILE A 937 -0.62 10.05 0.07
C ILE A 937 -0.12 9.78 1.49
N TYR A 938 1.11 10.19 1.80
CA TYR A 938 1.72 9.96 3.11
C TYR A 938 1.50 11.16 4.02
N ARG A 939 0.97 10.94 5.23
CA ARG A 939 0.79 11.98 6.22
C ARG A 939 2.03 12.22 7.07
N LEU A 940 2.26 13.51 7.36
CA LEU A 940 3.09 13.95 8.48
C LEU A 940 2.45 13.53 9.78
N GLN A 941 3.17 12.78 10.61
CA GLN A 941 2.76 12.65 11.99
C GLN A 941 3.21 13.87 12.80
N LYS A 942 2.27 14.51 13.49
CA LYS A 942 2.57 15.63 14.40
C LYS A 942 3.58 15.27 15.51
N ASN A 943 3.82 14.00 15.78
CA ASN A 943 4.55 13.50 16.95
C ASN A 943 5.62 12.46 16.65
N GLY A 944 6.03 12.31 15.41
CA GLY A 944 7.02 11.32 15.00
C GLY A 944 7.73 11.71 13.74
N MET A 945 8.58 10.85 13.25
CA MET A 945 9.30 11.03 12.02
C MET A 945 8.41 11.42 10.87
N SER A 946 8.66 12.57 10.36
CA SER A 946 8.13 13.00 9.11
C SER A 946 8.88 12.36 7.96
N LEU A 947 8.39 11.24 7.45
CA LEU A 947 8.83 10.73 6.14
C LEU A 947 8.36 11.63 5.00
N VAL A 948 7.52 12.57 5.27
CA VAL A 948 6.94 13.53 4.32
C VAL A 948 7.96 14.56 3.84
N SER A 949 9.03 14.79 4.59
CA SER A 949 10.13 15.62 4.13
C SER A 949 10.71 15.17 2.79
N PHE A 950 10.54 13.91 2.39
CA PHE A 950 10.97 13.41 1.08
C PHE A 950 10.15 13.91 -0.10
N TRP A 951 8.93 14.38 0.12
CA TRP A 951 7.97 14.72 -0.92
C TRP A 951 7.64 16.20 -0.98
N SER A 952 8.24 16.99 -0.08
CA SER A 952 8.08 18.43 -0.07
C SER A 952 9.44 19.13 -0.08
N GLN A 953 9.45 20.40 -0.44
CA GLN A 953 10.65 21.24 -0.40
C GLN A 953 10.89 21.84 0.98
N GLU A 954 9.93 21.73 1.87
CA GLU A 954 9.93 22.37 3.19
C GLU A 954 11.11 21.92 4.05
N GLY A 955 11.84 22.88 4.61
CA GLY A 955 13.00 22.63 5.47
C GLY A 955 14.20 22.01 4.76
N GLN A 956 14.22 21.97 3.41
CA GLN A 956 15.21 21.26 2.64
C GLN A 956 15.98 22.18 1.68
N THR A 957 17.17 21.78 1.29
CA THR A 957 18.04 22.52 0.36
C THR A 957 18.64 21.61 -0.69
N VAL A 958 19.00 22.17 -1.85
CA VAL A 958 19.75 21.45 -2.90
C VAL A 958 21.18 22.01 -2.92
N GLY A 959 22.16 21.20 -2.50
CA GLY A 959 23.54 21.64 -2.31
C GLY A 959 24.27 22.09 -3.57
N ASN A 960 23.86 21.63 -4.74
CA ASN A 960 24.48 22.00 -6.03
C ASN A 960 23.42 22.47 -7.05
N GLY A 961 22.45 23.23 -6.58
CA GLY A 961 21.32 23.70 -7.38
C GLY A 961 20.25 24.34 -6.52
N SER A 962 19.02 24.28 -6.97
CA SER A 962 17.84 24.76 -6.25
C SER A 962 16.63 23.85 -6.55
N PHE A 963 15.60 23.96 -5.75
CA PHE A 963 14.30 23.39 -6.10
C PHE A 963 13.61 24.24 -7.19
N MET A 964 12.66 23.65 -7.87
CA MET A 964 11.72 24.34 -8.76
C MET A 964 10.79 25.19 -7.89
N THR A 965 10.64 26.49 -8.17
CA THR A 965 9.68 27.32 -7.46
C THR A 965 8.26 27.14 -8.04
N PRO A 966 7.20 27.39 -7.25
CA PRO A 966 5.81 27.32 -7.73
C PRO A 966 5.58 28.23 -8.95
N GLU A 967 6.14 29.44 -8.95
CA GLU A 967 5.99 30.44 -10.05
C GLU A 967 6.66 29.93 -11.33
N ARG A 968 7.87 29.39 -11.21
CA ARG A 968 8.61 28.82 -12.35
C ARG A 968 7.90 27.58 -12.89
N PHE A 969 7.35 26.74 -12.00
CA PHE A 969 6.54 25.60 -12.40
C PHE A 969 5.26 26.05 -13.12
N LYS A 970 4.53 27.05 -12.58
CA LYS A 970 3.33 27.59 -13.21
C LYS A 970 3.61 28.12 -14.62
N LYS A 971 4.75 28.81 -14.82
CA LYS A 971 5.20 29.26 -16.12
C LYS A 971 5.51 28.08 -17.05
N MET A 972 6.17 27.04 -16.58
CA MET A 972 6.47 25.82 -17.33
C MET A 972 5.20 25.04 -17.68
N ALA A 973 4.26 24.92 -16.71
CA ALA A 973 2.99 24.23 -16.88
C ALA A 973 1.97 25.02 -17.72
N SER A 974 2.22 26.31 -18.03
CA SER A 974 1.43 27.04 -19.00
C SER A 974 1.52 26.31 -20.36
N LYS A 975 0.41 26.28 -21.07
CA LYS A 975 0.30 25.52 -22.32
C LYS A 975 0.30 26.46 -23.54
N PRO A 976 1.47 27.03 -23.93
CA PRO A 976 1.55 27.88 -25.11
C PRO A 976 1.20 27.10 -26.38
N SER A 977 0.91 27.80 -27.45
CA SER A 977 0.51 27.22 -28.73
C SER A 977 1.50 26.13 -29.23
N GLU A 978 2.80 26.36 -29.12
CA GLU A 978 3.83 25.38 -29.49
C GLU A 978 3.76 24.10 -28.67
N PHE A 979 3.52 24.21 -27.36
CA PHE A 979 3.34 23.05 -26.49
C PHE A 979 2.11 22.26 -26.93
N LYS A 980 0.96 22.92 -27.13
CA LYS A 980 -0.27 22.27 -27.56
C LYS A 980 -0.09 21.52 -28.89
N LYS A 981 0.58 22.13 -29.88
CA LYS A 981 0.92 21.51 -31.16
C LYS A 981 1.80 20.25 -30.98
N ALA A 982 2.88 20.38 -30.23
CA ALA A 982 3.80 19.27 -29.97
C ALA A 982 3.12 18.12 -29.22
N TYR A 983 2.32 18.43 -28.23
CA TYR A 983 1.57 17.48 -27.42
C TYR A 983 0.58 16.67 -28.28
N VAL A 984 -0.26 17.36 -29.07
CA VAL A 984 -1.23 16.68 -29.96
C VAL A 984 -0.51 15.81 -30.99
N LYS A 985 0.59 16.31 -31.57
CA LYS A 985 1.38 15.54 -32.56
C LYS A 985 1.97 14.27 -31.93
N LYS A 986 2.47 14.33 -30.71
CA LYS A 986 3.01 13.17 -30.01
C LYS A 986 1.94 12.13 -29.73
N TRP A 987 0.80 12.54 -29.20
CA TRP A 987 -0.31 11.63 -28.92
C TRP A 987 -0.89 11.02 -30.19
N LYS A 988 -1.08 11.80 -31.26
CA LYS A 988 -1.50 11.26 -32.55
C LYS A 988 -0.60 10.13 -33.06
N ARG A 989 0.73 10.29 -32.95
CA ARG A 989 1.68 9.23 -33.34
C ARG A 989 1.51 7.96 -32.51
N LEU A 990 1.42 8.10 -31.17
CA LEU A 990 1.26 6.95 -30.29
C LEU A 990 -0.07 6.24 -30.53
N ILE A 991 -1.18 6.99 -30.64
CA ILE A 991 -2.52 6.45 -30.86
C ILE A 991 -2.62 5.75 -32.22
N LYS A 992 -2.08 6.36 -33.28
CA LYS A 992 -2.04 5.74 -34.63
C LYS A 992 -1.23 4.44 -34.63
N ALA A 993 -0.24 4.32 -33.74
CA ALA A 993 0.59 3.14 -33.67
C ALA A 993 -0.05 2.00 -32.84
N VAL A 994 -1.10 2.26 -32.07
CA VAL A 994 -1.81 1.21 -31.31
C VAL A 994 -2.71 0.43 -32.26
N GLU A 995 -2.41 -0.83 -32.47
CA GLU A 995 -3.23 -1.75 -33.25
C GLU A 995 -4.45 -2.20 -32.42
N ASN A 996 -5.56 -2.38 -33.08
CA ASN A 996 -6.83 -2.78 -32.49
C ASN A 996 -6.81 -4.22 -31.94
#